data_db38e1e0f154cf3704b7c11e4a290f72
#
_entry.id   db38e1e0f154cf3704b7c11e4a290f72
#
_cell.length_a   1.000
_cell.length_b   1.000
_cell.length_c   1.000
_cell.angle_alpha   90.00
_cell.angle_beta   90.00
_cell.angle_gamma   90.00
#
_symmetry.space_group_name_H-M   'P 1'
#
loop_
_entity.id
_entity.type
_entity.pdbx_description
1 polymer ?
#
loop_
_entity_poly.entity_id
_entity_poly.type
_entity_poly.pdbx_seq_one_letter_code
_entity_poly.pdbx_strand_id
1 'polypeptide(L)'
;EALRYLARKYNIEIKEHEMSDKEREEESERESMLAVNDFALKHFEKNLQETDDGRDIGLSYFLDRGINEASIKKFRLGYSLEKSNDLLNAAKSRGYNEKYLIETGLCIKTDQGRVYDRFKGRVMFPVFSISGKVIAFGGRTLKKDVAKYVNSPESLIYKKSYQLYGLYQAKQAIVKHDKCILVEGYMDVISMHQSGIENVVASSGTSLTDGQIRLIHRFTDNVTVIYDGDAAGIKASLRGIDMLLAEGLDIKVLLLPDGDDPDSFAQKHTSSELEEYIAANETDFLQFKTSILLNGVKNDPIAKSRVINDIVRSIAVIPNPITRNVYITECSRMLEIDDRIVALQVNKLFMERVGKDNLKKQQEAAAETISDIVNVEEPVKPVEAATEVNRQPSPVDSNSRFLRAYEQGILRYVLRYGMLELCEDYDDIGNPISVKVIDYINEELKNDDLKFSNPDIEKTFEEAIKCSSLTWEEDNRKNNETLLKERESYIAAGEEEIRTTVTDLNSIAVREKELVERADQLYFKGQREYGMMYIEKILCSHPDDSIRNLTLELVSDKHTLSKVHTKYAKIETDEDRLPELVPRSIYEFKDAILECRIRKLHDDIKAAYSTPSPDKEVIRELMERHVQLQRLRGEFAKFLGERIINPRK
;
A
#
# COMPACT_ATOMS: atom_id res chain seq x y z
N GLU A 1 -20.70 -15.13 6.11
CA GLU A 1 -21.25 -16.03 7.14
C GLU A 1 -20.73 -15.68 8.54
N ALA A 2 -19.42 -15.51 8.75
CA ALA A 2 -18.86 -15.15 10.06
C ALA A 2 -19.41 -13.82 10.60
N LEU A 3 -19.51 -12.79 9.76
CA LEU A 3 -20.10 -11.51 10.13
C LEU A 3 -21.60 -11.63 10.45
N ARG A 4 -22.36 -12.42 9.67
CA ARG A 4 -23.77 -12.70 9.94
C ARG A 4 -23.94 -13.47 11.26
N TYR A 5 -23.07 -14.42 11.55
CA TYR A 5 -23.06 -15.15 12.82
C TYR A 5 -22.78 -14.22 14.01
N LEU A 6 -21.77 -13.37 13.90
CA LEU A 6 -21.41 -12.39 14.94
C LEU A 6 -22.53 -11.37 15.14
N ALA A 7 -23.12 -10.86 14.08
CA ALA A 7 -24.22 -9.91 14.17
C ALA A 7 -25.45 -10.53 14.86
N ARG A 8 -25.82 -11.77 14.53
CA ARG A 8 -26.89 -12.50 15.24
C ARG A 8 -26.55 -12.72 16.71
N LYS A 9 -25.28 -13.08 17.01
CA LYS A 9 -24.82 -13.33 18.37
C LYS A 9 -24.84 -12.08 19.25
N TYR A 10 -24.54 -10.91 18.67
CA TYR A 10 -24.47 -9.65 19.39
C TYR A 10 -25.66 -8.71 19.12
N ASN A 11 -26.69 -9.21 18.44
CA ASN A 11 -27.93 -8.47 18.11
C ASN A 11 -27.66 -7.13 17.39
N ILE A 12 -26.69 -7.14 16.45
CA ILE A 12 -26.32 -5.99 15.63
C ILE A 12 -27.12 -6.10 14.32
N GLU A 13 -27.96 -5.10 14.02
CA GLU A 13 -28.61 -5.00 12.70
C GLU A 13 -27.56 -4.73 11.62
N ILE A 14 -27.33 -5.72 10.75
CA ILE A 14 -26.58 -5.52 9.52
C ILE A 14 -27.57 -5.01 8.47
N LYS A 15 -27.37 -3.83 7.95
CA LYS A 15 -27.99 -3.42 6.70
C LYS A 15 -27.39 -4.29 5.60
N GLU A 16 -28.11 -5.34 5.21
CA GLU A 16 -27.72 -6.13 4.03
C GLU A 16 -27.83 -5.21 2.82
N HIS A 17 -26.71 -5.04 2.12
CA HIS A 17 -26.73 -4.40 0.81
C HIS A 17 -27.50 -5.36 -0.11
N GLU A 18 -28.67 -4.97 -0.58
CA GLU A 18 -29.38 -5.73 -1.60
C GLU A 18 -28.51 -5.76 -2.84
N MET A 19 -27.93 -6.94 -3.11
CA MET A 19 -27.13 -7.16 -4.32
C MET A 19 -28.01 -6.91 -5.53
N SER A 20 -27.50 -6.12 -6.48
CA SER A 20 -28.15 -5.94 -7.78
C SER A 20 -28.26 -7.29 -8.52
N ASP A 21 -29.18 -7.41 -9.44
CA ASP A 21 -29.33 -8.64 -10.22
C ASP A 21 -28.02 -9.00 -10.96
N LYS A 22 -27.27 -7.99 -11.42
CA LYS A 22 -25.96 -8.17 -12.05
C LYS A 22 -24.91 -8.73 -11.08
N GLU A 23 -24.84 -8.24 -9.85
CA GLU A 23 -23.92 -8.78 -8.83
C GLU A 23 -24.26 -10.22 -8.44
N ARG A 24 -25.56 -10.56 -8.39
CA ARG A 24 -26.01 -11.96 -8.15
C ARG A 24 -25.63 -12.89 -9.29
N GLU A 25 -25.73 -12.41 -10.53
CA GLU A 25 -25.34 -13.17 -11.72
C GLU A 25 -23.81 -13.41 -11.74
N GLU A 26 -23.01 -12.39 -11.48
CA GLU A 26 -21.55 -12.51 -11.38
C GLU A 26 -21.12 -13.44 -10.24
N GLU A 27 -21.76 -13.40 -9.08
CA GLU A 27 -21.48 -14.33 -7.97
C GLU A 27 -21.83 -15.77 -8.34
N SER A 28 -22.96 -15.99 -9.01
CA SER A 28 -23.39 -17.30 -9.50
C SER A 28 -22.43 -17.86 -10.56
N GLU A 29 -21.95 -17.03 -11.50
CA GLU A 29 -20.92 -17.41 -12.49
C GLU A 29 -19.60 -17.76 -11.80
N ARG A 30 -19.18 -16.97 -10.83
CA ARG A 30 -17.97 -17.21 -10.03
C ARG A 30 -18.05 -18.55 -9.26
N GLU A 31 -19.18 -18.84 -8.64
CA GLU A 31 -19.40 -20.12 -7.95
C GLU A 31 -19.37 -21.29 -8.94
N SER A 32 -19.98 -21.15 -10.11
CA SER A 32 -19.97 -22.16 -11.16
C SER A 32 -18.56 -22.44 -11.68
N MET A 33 -17.74 -21.40 -11.88
CA MET A 33 -16.32 -21.54 -12.27
C MET A 33 -15.50 -22.24 -11.18
N LEU A 34 -15.71 -21.92 -9.91
CA LEU A 34 -15.03 -22.59 -8.80
C LEU A 34 -15.43 -24.07 -8.71
N ALA A 35 -16.69 -24.39 -8.92
CA ALA A 35 -17.18 -25.77 -8.93
C ALA A 35 -16.56 -26.61 -10.06
N VAL A 36 -16.42 -26.02 -11.27
CA VAL A 36 -15.77 -26.65 -12.40
C VAL A 36 -14.27 -26.88 -12.15
N ASN A 37 -13.59 -25.93 -11.54
CA ASN A 37 -12.19 -26.08 -11.17
C ASN A 37 -11.97 -27.14 -10.09
N ASP A 38 -12.83 -27.21 -9.08
CA ASP A 38 -12.75 -28.25 -8.04
C ASP A 38 -13.03 -29.66 -8.63
N PHE A 39 -13.95 -29.75 -9.59
CA PHE A 39 -14.16 -30.98 -10.34
C PHE A 39 -12.91 -31.37 -11.14
N ALA A 40 -12.30 -30.43 -11.88
CA ALA A 40 -11.10 -30.67 -12.67
C ALA A 40 -9.93 -31.11 -11.80
N LEU A 41 -9.75 -30.48 -10.64
CA LEU A 41 -8.74 -30.85 -9.65
C LEU A 41 -8.87 -32.33 -9.23
N LYS A 42 -10.07 -32.74 -8.79
CA LYS A 42 -10.36 -34.13 -8.40
C LYS A 42 -10.16 -35.10 -9.56
N HIS A 43 -10.49 -34.68 -10.78
CA HIS A 43 -10.31 -35.50 -11.98
C HIS A 43 -8.82 -35.70 -12.29
N PHE A 44 -7.99 -34.68 -12.21
CA PHE A 44 -6.55 -34.79 -12.42
C PHE A 44 -5.83 -35.58 -11.31
N GLU A 45 -6.24 -35.43 -10.05
CA GLU A 45 -5.76 -36.26 -8.93
C GLU A 45 -6.10 -37.73 -9.16
N LYS A 46 -7.34 -38.02 -9.54
CA LYS A 46 -7.80 -39.36 -9.87
C LYS A 46 -7.01 -39.95 -11.04
N ASN A 47 -6.82 -39.19 -12.12
CA ASN A 47 -6.05 -39.66 -13.27
C ASN A 47 -4.61 -40.02 -12.88
N LEU A 48 -3.97 -39.22 -12.02
CA LEU A 48 -2.60 -39.47 -11.55
C LEU A 48 -2.49 -40.81 -10.80
N GLN A 49 -3.48 -41.16 -9.98
CA GLN A 49 -3.43 -42.30 -9.06
C GLN A 49 -4.02 -43.58 -9.63
N GLU A 50 -5.09 -43.47 -10.44
CA GLU A 50 -5.92 -44.62 -10.83
C GLU A 50 -5.71 -45.09 -12.28
N THR A 51 -5.13 -44.25 -13.17
CA THR A 51 -4.91 -44.64 -14.57
C THR A 51 -3.48 -45.13 -14.78
N ASP A 52 -3.27 -46.02 -15.76
CA ASP A 52 -1.94 -46.52 -16.11
C ASP A 52 -1.03 -45.39 -16.59
N ASP A 53 -1.49 -44.55 -17.55
CA ASP A 53 -0.75 -43.36 -18.00
C ASP A 53 -0.43 -42.39 -16.82
N GLY A 54 -1.36 -42.26 -15.89
CA GLY A 54 -1.17 -41.44 -14.70
C GLY A 54 -0.05 -41.93 -13.81
N ARG A 55 0.01 -43.23 -13.54
CA ARG A 55 1.06 -43.87 -12.74
C ARG A 55 2.40 -43.92 -13.47
N ASP A 56 2.39 -44.42 -14.71
CA ASP A 56 3.61 -44.69 -15.45
C ASP A 56 4.31 -43.43 -15.95
N ILE A 57 3.55 -42.34 -16.20
CA ILE A 57 4.07 -41.08 -16.74
C ILE A 57 4.03 -39.98 -15.68
N GLY A 58 2.84 -39.70 -15.12
CA GLY A 58 2.61 -38.57 -14.24
C GLY A 58 3.25 -38.74 -12.86
N LEU A 59 2.96 -39.86 -12.20
CA LEU A 59 3.49 -40.17 -10.87
C LEU A 59 4.98 -40.44 -10.92
N SER A 60 5.46 -41.25 -11.91
CA SER A 60 6.90 -41.48 -12.12
C SER A 60 7.67 -40.19 -12.28
N TYR A 61 7.12 -39.21 -13.05
CA TYR A 61 7.75 -37.90 -13.19
C TYR A 61 7.98 -37.19 -11.84
N PHE A 62 6.98 -37.19 -10.95
CA PHE A 62 7.14 -36.55 -9.65
C PHE A 62 8.13 -37.30 -8.75
N LEU A 63 8.08 -38.64 -8.75
CA LEU A 63 8.98 -39.48 -7.96
C LEU A 63 10.43 -39.37 -8.47
N ASP A 64 10.66 -39.39 -9.79
CA ASP A 64 11.97 -39.19 -10.41
C ASP A 64 12.57 -37.82 -10.12
N ARG A 65 11.69 -36.83 -9.86
CA ARG A 65 12.06 -35.49 -9.39
C ARG A 65 12.18 -35.40 -7.87
N GLY A 66 12.17 -36.51 -7.14
CA GLY A 66 12.34 -36.55 -5.69
C GLY A 66 11.11 -36.08 -4.90
N ILE A 67 9.96 -35.82 -5.53
CA ILE A 67 8.75 -35.39 -4.84
C ILE A 67 8.04 -36.59 -4.22
N ASN A 68 7.88 -36.59 -2.90
CA ASN A 68 7.24 -37.66 -2.17
C ASN A 68 5.70 -37.59 -2.20
N GLU A 69 5.05 -38.69 -1.81
CA GLU A 69 3.59 -38.79 -1.82
C GLU A 69 2.90 -37.76 -0.88
N ALA A 70 3.51 -37.39 0.23
CA ALA A 70 3.00 -36.39 1.15
C ALA A 70 2.92 -35.00 0.48
N SER A 71 3.95 -34.62 -0.28
CA SER A 71 3.99 -33.39 -1.05
C SER A 71 3.02 -33.41 -2.23
N ILE A 72 2.93 -34.54 -2.96
CA ILE A 72 1.93 -34.74 -4.02
C ILE A 72 0.52 -34.49 -3.48
N LYS A 73 0.20 -35.04 -2.31
CA LYS A 73 -1.09 -34.87 -1.64
C LYS A 73 -1.28 -33.45 -1.10
N LYS A 74 -0.26 -32.85 -0.49
CA LYS A 74 -0.33 -31.50 0.11
C LYS A 74 -0.57 -30.42 -0.95
N PHE A 75 0.09 -30.54 -2.11
CA PHE A 75 -0.06 -29.64 -3.25
C PHE A 75 -1.15 -30.08 -4.22
N ARG A 76 -1.79 -31.23 -3.97
CA ARG A 76 -2.87 -31.80 -4.77
C ARG A 76 -2.51 -31.93 -6.26
N LEU A 77 -1.29 -32.44 -6.50
CA LEU A 77 -0.76 -32.61 -7.86
C LEU A 77 -1.56 -33.64 -8.65
N GLY A 78 -1.62 -33.48 -9.95
CA GLY A 78 -2.45 -34.31 -10.80
C GLY A 78 -1.82 -34.62 -12.17
N TYR A 79 -2.56 -35.33 -12.99
CA TYR A 79 -2.19 -35.62 -14.38
C TYR A 79 -3.38 -35.47 -15.32
N SER A 80 -3.17 -34.77 -16.41
CA SER A 80 -4.13 -34.68 -17.51
C SER A 80 -3.73 -35.66 -18.62
N LEU A 81 -4.60 -36.60 -18.93
CA LEU A 81 -4.35 -37.64 -19.94
C LEU A 81 -4.04 -37.05 -21.33
N GLU A 82 -3.34 -37.80 -22.17
CA GLU A 82 -3.03 -37.40 -23.57
C GLU A 82 -4.29 -37.28 -24.47
N LYS A 83 -5.44 -37.73 -23.97
CA LYS A 83 -6.72 -37.67 -24.68
C LYS A 83 -7.22 -36.24 -24.84
N SER A 84 -7.71 -35.89 -26.03
CA SER A 84 -8.12 -34.51 -26.33
C SER A 84 -9.38 -34.03 -25.62
N ASN A 85 -10.23 -34.90 -25.10
CA ASN A 85 -11.55 -34.57 -24.51
C ASN A 85 -11.82 -35.38 -23.25
N ASP A 86 -10.83 -35.78 -22.48
CA ASP A 86 -10.99 -36.59 -21.28
C ASP A 86 -11.75 -35.82 -20.19
N LEU A 87 -11.24 -34.65 -19.84
CA LEU A 87 -11.86 -33.75 -18.85
C LEU A 87 -13.22 -33.26 -19.37
N LEU A 88 -13.29 -32.81 -20.63
CA LEU A 88 -14.52 -32.30 -21.25
C LEU A 88 -15.66 -33.31 -21.16
N ASN A 89 -15.41 -34.56 -21.54
CA ASN A 89 -16.41 -35.62 -21.51
C ASN A 89 -16.82 -35.99 -20.08
N ALA A 90 -15.83 -36.07 -19.17
CA ALA A 90 -16.10 -36.36 -17.77
C ALA A 90 -16.94 -35.23 -17.10
N ALA A 91 -16.67 -33.97 -17.41
CA ALA A 91 -17.43 -32.82 -16.90
C ALA A 91 -18.86 -32.81 -17.46
N LYS A 92 -19.03 -33.01 -18.78
CA LYS A 92 -20.36 -33.07 -19.42
C LYS A 92 -21.21 -34.20 -18.87
N SER A 93 -20.63 -35.38 -18.64
CA SER A 93 -21.37 -36.54 -18.09
C SER A 93 -21.91 -36.28 -16.68
N ARG A 94 -21.33 -35.29 -15.95
CA ARG A 94 -21.76 -34.85 -14.61
C ARG A 94 -22.63 -33.58 -14.63
N GLY A 95 -22.98 -33.08 -15.82
CA GLY A 95 -23.87 -31.93 -15.97
C GLY A 95 -23.20 -30.57 -15.86
N TYR A 96 -21.85 -30.50 -15.87
CA TYR A 96 -21.17 -29.21 -15.89
C TYR A 96 -21.31 -28.51 -17.26
N ASN A 97 -21.52 -27.18 -17.22
CA ASN A 97 -21.70 -26.39 -18.42
C ASN A 97 -20.35 -26.15 -19.11
N GLU A 98 -20.30 -26.46 -20.44
CA GLU A 98 -19.12 -26.23 -21.27
C GLU A 98 -18.63 -24.78 -21.27
N LYS A 99 -19.55 -23.79 -21.11
CA LYS A 99 -19.22 -22.36 -20.98
C LYS A 99 -18.12 -22.15 -19.92
N TYR A 100 -18.31 -22.67 -18.73
CA TYR A 100 -17.37 -22.46 -17.62
C TYR A 100 -16.05 -23.23 -17.78
N LEU A 101 -16.03 -24.36 -18.47
CA LEU A 101 -14.79 -25.05 -18.84
C LEU A 101 -13.92 -24.23 -19.80
N ILE A 102 -14.54 -23.46 -20.70
CA ILE A 102 -13.86 -22.57 -21.63
C ILE A 102 -13.40 -21.30 -20.90
N GLU A 103 -14.25 -20.66 -20.11
CA GLU A 103 -13.97 -19.41 -19.42
C GLU A 103 -12.91 -19.55 -18.33
N THR A 104 -12.82 -20.70 -17.64
CA THR A 104 -11.72 -21.01 -16.71
C THR A 104 -10.45 -21.46 -17.44
N GLY A 105 -10.51 -21.64 -18.76
CA GLY A 105 -9.41 -22.10 -19.58
C GLY A 105 -9.00 -23.55 -19.38
N LEU A 106 -9.86 -24.39 -18.82
CA LEU A 106 -9.69 -25.84 -18.77
C LEU A 106 -9.83 -26.45 -20.17
N CYS A 107 -10.70 -25.89 -21.00
CA CYS A 107 -10.87 -26.25 -22.39
C CYS A 107 -10.60 -25.07 -23.32
N ILE A 108 -10.27 -25.37 -24.58
CA ILE A 108 -10.09 -24.37 -25.64
C ILE A 108 -11.18 -24.61 -26.69
N LYS A 109 -11.84 -23.53 -27.14
CA LYS A 109 -12.73 -23.53 -28.27
C LYS A 109 -12.02 -22.96 -29.50
N THR A 110 -11.96 -23.71 -30.60
CA THR A 110 -11.40 -23.23 -31.86
C THR A 110 -12.39 -22.35 -32.62
N ASP A 111 -11.92 -21.59 -33.62
CA ASP A 111 -12.77 -20.77 -34.51
C ASP A 111 -13.82 -21.60 -35.27
N GLN A 112 -13.55 -22.89 -35.47
CA GLN A 112 -14.48 -23.84 -36.06
C GLN A 112 -15.49 -24.43 -35.08
N GLY A 113 -15.51 -23.95 -33.82
CA GLY A 113 -16.44 -24.36 -32.77
C GLY A 113 -16.08 -25.69 -32.06
N ARG A 114 -14.96 -26.34 -32.40
CA ARG A 114 -14.51 -27.56 -31.71
C ARG A 114 -13.92 -27.21 -30.35
N VAL A 115 -14.34 -27.97 -29.32
CA VAL A 115 -13.84 -27.80 -27.93
C VAL A 115 -12.96 -29.00 -27.55
N TYR A 116 -11.82 -28.76 -26.91
CA TYR A 116 -10.87 -29.78 -26.47
C TYR A 116 -10.12 -29.34 -25.19
N ASP A 117 -9.55 -30.33 -24.47
CA ASP A 117 -8.83 -30.10 -23.21
C ASP A 117 -7.51 -29.34 -23.44
N ARG A 118 -7.30 -28.23 -22.69
CA ARG A 118 -6.07 -27.38 -22.77
C ARG A 118 -4.81 -28.11 -22.33
N PHE A 119 -4.92 -28.91 -21.28
CA PHE A 119 -3.75 -29.44 -20.54
C PHE A 119 -3.39 -30.90 -20.90
N LYS A 120 -3.86 -31.40 -22.00
CA LYS A 120 -3.62 -32.79 -22.40
C LYS A 120 -2.16 -33.22 -22.34
N GLY A 121 -1.87 -34.39 -21.74
CA GLY A 121 -0.53 -34.97 -21.61
C GLY A 121 0.41 -34.18 -20.71
N ARG A 122 -0.12 -33.56 -19.61
CA ARG A 122 0.65 -32.72 -18.72
C ARG A 122 0.50 -33.13 -17.26
N VAL A 123 1.57 -33.00 -16.50
CA VAL A 123 1.51 -33.00 -15.04
C VAL A 123 0.93 -31.65 -14.58
N MET A 124 0.06 -31.68 -13.57
CA MET A 124 -0.79 -30.57 -13.19
C MET A 124 -0.42 -29.99 -11.83
N PHE A 125 -0.34 -28.67 -11.78
CA PHE A 125 -0.03 -27.85 -10.61
C PHE A 125 -1.23 -26.94 -10.32
N PRO A 126 -2.09 -27.28 -9.33
CA PRO A 126 -3.23 -26.44 -8.99
C PRO A 126 -2.79 -25.14 -8.32
N VAL A 127 -3.39 -24.03 -8.70
CA VAL A 127 -3.22 -22.72 -8.08
C VAL A 127 -4.38 -22.45 -7.16
N PHE A 128 -4.09 -22.16 -5.88
CA PHE A 128 -5.10 -21.93 -4.86
C PHE A 128 -5.24 -20.44 -4.53
N SER A 129 -6.46 -20.00 -4.29
CA SER A 129 -6.72 -18.72 -3.62
C SER A 129 -6.21 -18.77 -2.17
N ILE A 130 -6.10 -17.61 -1.52
CA ILE A 130 -5.76 -17.52 -0.09
C ILE A 130 -6.70 -18.35 0.80
N SER A 131 -7.98 -18.51 0.38
CA SER A 131 -8.97 -19.30 1.10
C SER A 131 -8.91 -20.82 0.80
N GLY A 132 -8.02 -21.27 -0.07
CA GLY A 132 -7.83 -22.69 -0.41
C GLY A 132 -8.77 -23.22 -1.51
N LYS A 133 -9.49 -22.35 -2.22
CA LYS A 133 -10.25 -22.76 -3.41
C LYS A 133 -9.31 -22.82 -4.62
N VAL A 134 -9.43 -23.87 -5.46
CA VAL A 134 -8.64 -23.95 -6.69
C VAL A 134 -9.19 -22.98 -7.74
N ILE A 135 -8.35 -22.08 -8.21
CA ILE A 135 -8.73 -20.98 -9.11
C ILE A 135 -8.11 -21.10 -10.51
N ALA A 136 -7.02 -21.81 -10.63
CA ALA A 136 -6.30 -22.01 -11.90
C ALA A 136 -5.41 -23.25 -11.84
N PHE A 137 -4.77 -23.55 -12.96
CA PHE A 137 -3.82 -24.66 -13.11
C PHE A 137 -2.61 -24.24 -13.92
N GLY A 138 -1.43 -24.75 -13.53
CA GLY A 138 -0.27 -24.87 -14.39
C GLY A 138 -0.14 -26.29 -14.90
N GLY A 139 0.27 -26.47 -16.15
CA GLY A 139 0.48 -27.79 -16.73
C GLY A 139 1.85 -27.90 -17.40
N ARG A 140 2.71 -28.81 -16.94
CA ARG A 140 4.02 -29.07 -17.55
C ARG A 140 3.98 -30.28 -18.47
N THR A 141 4.42 -30.11 -19.74
CA THR A 141 4.60 -31.22 -20.67
C THR A 141 5.92 -31.95 -20.41
N LEU A 142 5.92 -33.24 -20.66
CA LEU A 142 7.12 -34.08 -20.66
C LEU A 142 7.73 -34.26 -22.05
N LYS A 143 7.08 -33.73 -23.10
CA LYS A 143 7.51 -33.76 -24.49
C LYS A 143 8.48 -32.61 -24.81
N LYS A 144 9.44 -32.85 -25.71
CA LYS A 144 10.52 -31.90 -26.02
C LYS A 144 10.11 -30.75 -26.97
N ASP A 145 9.12 -30.94 -27.85
CA ASP A 145 8.82 -30.01 -28.95
C ASP A 145 7.61 -29.10 -28.70
N VAL A 146 7.19 -28.94 -27.44
CA VAL A 146 6.02 -28.13 -27.03
C VAL A 146 6.38 -27.21 -25.87
N ALA A 147 5.69 -26.10 -25.75
CA ALA A 147 5.88 -25.18 -24.63
C ALA A 147 5.89 -25.93 -23.29
N LYS A 148 7.03 -25.84 -22.56
CA LYS A 148 7.29 -26.61 -21.34
C LYS A 148 6.19 -26.43 -20.31
N TYR A 149 5.76 -25.20 -20.05
CA TYR A 149 4.65 -24.86 -19.15
C TYR A 149 3.54 -24.13 -19.89
N VAL A 150 2.30 -24.46 -19.55
CA VAL A 150 1.09 -23.75 -19.95
C VAL A 150 0.28 -23.46 -18.70
N ASN A 151 -0.17 -22.22 -18.54
CA ASN A 151 -0.99 -21.79 -17.41
C ASN A 151 -2.44 -21.53 -17.88
N SER A 152 -3.38 -21.55 -16.93
CA SER A 152 -4.73 -21.03 -17.16
C SER A 152 -4.67 -19.57 -17.62
N PRO A 153 -5.55 -19.14 -18.54
CA PRO A 153 -5.70 -17.72 -18.87
C PRO A 153 -6.34 -16.95 -17.71
N GLU A 154 -6.37 -15.63 -17.84
CA GLU A 154 -7.15 -14.76 -16.95
C GLU A 154 -8.64 -15.15 -17.01
N SER A 155 -9.32 -15.04 -15.85
CA SER A 155 -10.76 -15.31 -15.74
C SER A 155 -11.38 -14.52 -14.59
N LEU A 156 -12.70 -14.58 -14.43
CA LEU A 156 -13.40 -13.94 -13.31
C LEU A 156 -12.87 -14.39 -11.93
N ILE A 157 -12.35 -15.62 -11.81
CA ILE A 157 -11.82 -16.19 -10.57
C ILE A 157 -10.30 -16.18 -10.46
N TYR A 158 -9.57 -15.88 -11.54
CA TYR A 158 -8.11 -15.93 -11.59
C TYR A 158 -7.51 -14.73 -12.31
N LYS A 159 -6.78 -13.93 -11.57
CA LYS A 159 -5.92 -12.85 -12.09
C LYS A 159 -4.47 -13.19 -11.74
N LYS A 160 -3.68 -13.60 -12.73
CA LYS A 160 -2.31 -14.09 -12.54
C LYS A 160 -1.40 -13.08 -11.86
N SER A 161 -1.59 -11.80 -12.17
CA SER A 161 -0.85 -10.68 -11.57
C SER A 161 -1.13 -10.45 -10.09
N TYR A 162 -2.12 -11.13 -9.50
CA TYR A 162 -2.51 -11.04 -8.09
C TYR A 162 -2.45 -12.40 -7.37
N GLN A 163 -1.75 -13.38 -7.93
CA GLN A 163 -1.66 -14.73 -7.34
C GLN A 163 -0.21 -15.19 -7.27
N LEU A 164 0.11 -15.88 -6.18
CA LEU A 164 1.40 -16.54 -5.97
C LEU A 164 1.16 -18.04 -5.77
N TYR A 165 1.95 -18.85 -6.45
CA TYR A 165 1.90 -20.29 -6.23
C TYR A 165 2.47 -20.65 -4.85
N GLY A 166 1.84 -21.59 -4.18
CA GLY A 166 2.25 -22.04 -2.86
C GLY A 166 1.76 -21.15 -1.71
N LEU A 167 1.20 -19.96 -1.95
CA LEU A 167 0.81 -19.03 -0.88
C LEU A 167 -0.23 -19.62 0.09
N TYR A 168 -1.18 -20.40 -0.41
CA TYR A 168 -2.15 -21.07 0.46
C TYR A 168 -1.47 -21.99 1.48
N GLN A 169 -0.49 -22.75 1.03
CA GLN A 169 0.30 -23.67 1.86
C GLN A 169 1.25 -22.90 2.79
N ALA A 170 1.87 -21.83 2.29
CA ALA A 170 2.92 -21.08 2.95
C ALA A 170 2.46 -20.04 3.97
N LYS A 171 1.23 -19.51 3.86
CA LYS A 171 0.76 -18.33 4.62
C LYS A 171 0.93 -18.42 6.14
N GLN A 172 0.75 -19.59 6.74
CA GLN A 172 0.95 -19.77 8.18
C GLN A 172 2.43 -19.77 8.57
N ALA A 173 3.26 -20.39 7.74
CA ALA A 173 4.70 -20.41 7.94
C ALA A 173 5.31 -19.01 7.72
N ILE A 174 4.83 -18.25 6.71
CA ILE A 174 5.25 -16.85 6.49
C ILE A 174 4.99 -16.01 7.73
N VAL A 175 3.78 -16.04 8.29
CA VAL A 175 3.44 -15.29 9.51
C VAL A 175 4.25 -15.78 10.72
N LYS A 176 4.43 -17.10 10.87
CA LYS A 176 5.16 -17.68 12.00
C LYS A 176 6.64 -17.29 12.01
N HIS A 177 7.27 -17.28 10.83
CA HIS A 177 8.70 -16.96 10.68
C HIS A 177 8.94 -15.48 10.38
N ASP A 178 7.87 -14.68 10.24
CA ASP A 178 7.90 -13.28 9.79
C ASP A 178 8.82 -13.09 8.57
N LYS A 179 8.71 -14.00 7.61
CA LYS A 179 9.60 -14.06 6.45
C LYS A 179 8.96 -14.83 5.31
N CYS A 180 9.00 -14.27 4.10
CA CYS A 180 8.59 -14.91 2.85
C CYS A 180 9.81 -15.22 1.98
N ILE A 181 9.92 -16.44 1.50
CA ILE A 181 10.92 -16.83 0.51
C ILE A 181 10.27 -16.85 -0.86
N LEU A 182 10.81 -16.06 -1.79
CA LEU A 182 10.32 -15.94 -3.16
C LEU A 182 11.25 -16.67 -4.12
N VAL A 183 10.67 -17.59 -4.90
CA VAL A 183 11.35 -18.35 -5.96
C VAL A 183 10.61 -18.20 -7.29
N GLU A 184 11.09 -18.83 -8.38
CA GLU A 184 10.52 -18.62 -9.72
C GLU A 184 9.41 -19.60 -10.10
N GLY A 185 9.58 -20.90 -9.78
CA GLY A 185 8.77 -21.97 -10.38
C GLY A 185 7.97 -22.83 -9.41
N TYR A 186 7.11 -23.66 -9.98
CA TYR A 186 6.26 -24.61 -9.25
C TYR A 186 7.08 -25.66 -8.51
N MET A 187 8.11 -26.21 -9.16
CA MET A 187 8.94 -27.26 -8.59
C MET A 187 9.78 -26.73 -7.43
N ASP A 188 10.31 -25.49 -7.57
CA ASP A 188 11.11 -24.85 -6.52
C ASP A 188 10.32 -24.75 -5.23
N VAL A 189 9.05 -24.30 -5.31
CA VAL A 189 8.16 -24.22 -4.15
C VAL A 189 7.94 -25.60 -3.53
N ILE A 190 7.65 -26.62 -4.33
CA ILE A 190 7.32 -27.95 -3.82
C ILE A 190 8.53 -28.58 -3.16
N SER A 191 9.71 -28.51 -3.79
CA SER A 191 10.95 -29.10 -3.27
C SER A 191 11.46 -28.39 -2.02
N MET A 192 11.47 -27.06 -2.01
CA MET A 192 11.81 -26.26 -0.83
C MET A 192 10.85 -26.55 0.34
N HIS A 193 9.56 -26.60 0.05
CA HIS A 193 8.54 -26.90 1.06
C HIS A 193 8.70 -28.33 1.61
N GLN A 194 9.00 -29.30 0.75
CA GLN A 194 9.26 -30.68 1.17
C GLN A 194 10.50 -30.79 2.06
N SER A 195 11.52 -29.97 1.80
CA SER A 195 12.75 -29.87 2.60
C SER A 195 12.60 -29.03 3.87
N GLY A 196 11.36 -28.69 4.27
CA GLY A 196 11.08 -27.99 5.54
C GLY A 196 10.97 -26.46 5.41
N ILE A 197 11.34 -25.86 4.29
CA ILE A 197 11.17 -24.42 4.04
C ILE A 197 9.72 -24.14 3.60
N GLU A 198 8.81 -24.12 4.58
CA GLU A 198 7.37 -24.01 4.29
C GLU A 198 6.88 -22.60 3.91
N ASN A 199 7.66 -21.56 4.21
CA ASN A 199 7.34 -20.14 3.93
C ASN A 199 7.74 -19.69 2.51
N VAL A 200 7.69 -20.57 1.52
CA VAL A 200 8.13 -20.37 0.14
C VAL A 200 6.96 -20.20 -0.82
N VAL A 201 7.07 -19.22 -1.74
CA VAL A 201 6.08 -18.91 -2.80
C VAL A 201 6.77 -18.64 -4.13
N ALA A 202 6.04 -18.74 -5.25
CA ALA A 202 6.57 -18.43 -6.58
C ALA A 202 5.65 -17.53 -7.41
N SER A 203 6.28 -16.70 -8.27
CA SER A 203 5.59 -15.89 -9.29
C SER A 203 5.07 -16.72 -10.49
N SER A 204 5.56 -17.96 -10.65
CA SER A 204 5.09 -18.98 -11.60
C SER A 204 5.17 -18.60 -13.07
N GLY A 205 6.39 -18.26 -13.52
CA GLY A 205 6.70 -18.05 -14.95
C GLY A 205 6.20 -16.72 -15.51
N THR A 206 6.12 -15.70 -14.66
CA THR A 206 6.00 -14.28 -15.03
C THR A 206 6.96 -13.46 -14.22
N SER A 207 7.35 -12.30 -14.77
CA SER A 207 8.00 -11.27 -13.93
C SER A 207 7.11 -10.94 -12.75
N LEU A 208 7.71 -10.70 -11.59
CA LEU A 208 7.01 -10.26 -10.38
C LEU A 208 6.17 -9.00 -10.66
N THR A 209 4.98 -8.93 -10.09
CA THR A 209 4.03 -7.81 -10.29
C THR A 209 3.73 -7.10 -8.98
N ASP A 210 3.28 -5.84 -9.05
CA ASP A 210 2.87 -5.06 -7.87
C ASP A 210 1.76 -5.76 -7.08
N GLY A 211 0.81 -6.40 -7.78
CA GLY A 211 -0.27 -7.16 -7.13
C GLY A 211 0.23 -8.36 -6.32
N GLN A 212 1.24 -9.08 -6.82
CA GLN A 212 1.89 -10.18 -6.11
C GLN A 212 2.72 -9.68 -4.91
N ILE A 213 3.41 -8.55 -5.05
CA ILE A 213 4.19 -7.94 -3.98
C ILE A 213 3.28 -7.50 -2.84
N ARG A 214 2.19 -6.78 -3.14
CA ARG A 214 1.18 -6.41 -2.14
C ARG A 214 0.54 -7.60 -1.46
N LEU A 215 0.46 -8.72 -2.14
CA LEU A 215 -0.05 -9.96 -1.57
C LEU A 215 0.91 -10.54 -0.53
N ILE A 216 2.24 -10.47 -0.74
CA ILE A 216 3.26 -10.85 0.24
C ILE A 216 3.22 -9.90 1.43
N HIS A 217 3.19 -8.59 1.18
CA HIS A 217 3.20 -7.53 2.19
C HIS A 217 2.03 -7.64 3.21
N ARG A 218 0.96 -8.34 2.84
CA ARG A 218 -0.15 -8.64 3.78
C ARG A 218 0.23 -9.60 4.90
N PHE A 219 1.33 -10.34 4.76
CA PHE A 219 1.74 -11.39 5.70
C PHE A 219 3.06 -11.09 6.39
N THR A 220 3.97 -10.36 5.75
CA THR A 220 5.29 -10.00 6.28
C THR A 220 5.90 -8.86 5.46
N ASP A 221 6.75 -8.06 6.11
CA ASP A 221 7.60 -7.06 5.47
C ASP A 221 8.94 -7.65 4.99
N ASN A 222 9.31 -8.84 5.47
CA ASN A 222 10.61 -9.47 5.23
C ASN A 222 10.56 -10.47 4.07
N VAL A 223 11.32 -10.22 3.00
CA VAL A 223 11.37 -11.09 1.82
C VAL A 223 12.81 -11.51 1.52
N THR A 224 13.03 -12.81 1.41
CA THR A 224 14.28 -13.34 0.84
C THR A 224 13.98 -13.88 -0.57
N VAL A 225 14.64 -13.32 -1.58
CA VAL A 225 14.50 -13.77 -2.97
C VAL A 225 15.65 -14.71 -3.30
N ILE A 226 15.33 -15.92 -3.73
CA ILE A 226 16.32 -16.91 -4.18
C ILE A 226 16.27 -16.97 -5.71
N TYR A 227 17.42 -16.75 -6.32
CA TYR A 227 17.60 -16.76 -7.77
C TYR A 227 18.51 -17.89 -8.21
N ASP A 228 18.25 -18.34 -9.44
CA ASP A 228 19.18 -19.22 -10.16
C ASP A 228 20.50 -18.47 -10.41
N GLY A 229 21.63 -19.15 -10.28
CA GLY A 229 22.97 -18.57 -10.42
C GLY A 229 23.34 -18.10 -11.84
N ASP A 230 22.41 -18.07 -12.80
CA ASP A 230 22.68 -17.69 -14.18
C ASP A 230 22.59 -16.17 -14.45
N ALA A 231 23.23 -15.71 -15.53
CA ALA A 231 23.31 -14.29 -15.88
C ALA A 231 21.93 -13.67 -16.24
N ALA A 232 20.96 -14.47 -16.70
CA ALA A 232 19.60 -14.02 -17.03
C ALA A 232 18.77 -13.85 -15.77
N GLY A 233 18.87 -14.77 -14.82
CA GLY A 233 18.27 -14.68 -13.48
C GLY A 233 18.76 -13.44 -12.73
N ILE A 234 20.05 -13.16 -12.75
CA ILE A 234 20.64 -11.96 -12.11
C ILE A 234 20.04 -10.66 -12.66
N LYS A 235 19.84 -10.53 -13.97
CA LYS A 235 19.24 -9.32 -14.56
C LYS A 235 17.75 -9.18 -14.25
N ALA A 236 17.03 -10.29 -14.20
CA ALA A 236 15.63 -10.32 -13.79
C ALA A 236 15.49 -9.96 -12.30
N SER A 237 16.44 -10.44 -11.46
CA SER A 237 16.50 -10.17 -10.03
C SER A 237 16.56 -8.68 -9.70
N LEU A 238 17.43 -7.94 -10.36
CA LEU A 238 17.63 -6.51 -10.09
C LEU A 238 16.34 -5.69 -10.28
N ARG A 239 15.50 -6.05 -11.27
CA ARG A 239 14.20 -5.39 -11.47
C ARG A 239 13.18 -5.77 -10.40
N GLY A 240 13.12 -7.04 -10.00
CA GLY A 240 12.23 -7.53 -8.96
C GLY A 240 12.53 -6.89 -7.61
N ILE A 241 13.81 -6.72 -7.27
CA ILE A 241 14.28 -6.05 -6.05
C ILE A 241 13.75 -4.60 -6.00
N ASP A 242 13.91 -3.82 -7.07
CA ASP A 242 13.46 -2.42 -7.08
C ASP A 242 11.93 -2.29 -6.89
N MET A 243 11.14 -3.27 -7.39
CA MET A 243 9.69 -3.30 -7.18
C MET A 243 9.31 -3.63 -5.73
N LEU A 244 9.99 -4.59 -5.11
CA LEU A 244 9.79 -4.96 -3.71
C LEU A 244 10.14 -3.79 -2.77
N LEU A 245 11.30 -3.13 -3.00
CA LEU A 245 11.72 -1.93 -2.26
C LEU A 245 10.72 -0.79 -2.37
N ALA A 246 10.11 -0.63 -3.55
CA ALA A 246 9.13 0.40 -3.82
C ALA A 246 7.83 0.24 -3.04
N GLU A 247 7.47 -0.98 -2.69
CA GLU A 247 6.31 -1.30 -1.83
C GLU A 247 6.67 -1.27 -0.33
N GLY A 248 7.95 -0.98 0.01
CA GLY A 248 8.41 -0.81 1.40
C GLY A 248 8.85 -2.09 2.10
N LEU A 249 9.14 -3.15 1.36
CA LEU A 249 9.58 -4.44 1.91
C LEU A 249 11.08 -4.44 2.21
N ASP A 250 11.48 -5.16 3.25
CA ASP A 250 12.86 -5.44 3.61
C ASP A 250 13.37 -6.67 2.84
N ILE A 251 14.43 -6.48 2.03
CA ILE A 251 14.83 -7.47 1.04
C ILE A 251 16.20 -8.03 1.31
N LYS A 252 16.26 -9.34 1.38
CA LYS A 252 17.49 -10.12 1.27
C LYS A 252 17.50 -10.91 -0.02
N VAL A 253 18.68 -11.16 -0.52
CA VAL A 253 18.90 -11.92 -1.76
C VAL A 253 19.85 -13.07 -1.47
N LEU A 254 19.54 -14.23 -2.04
CA LEU A 254 20.38 -15.40 -2.02
C LEU A 254 20.65 -15.85 -3.45
N LEU A 255 21.93 -15.98 -3.82
CA LEU A 255 22.34 -16.68 -5.02
C LEU A 255 22.75 -18.10 -4.64
N LEU A 256 22.23 -19.07 -5.37
CA LEU A 256 22.66 -20.45 -5.23
C LEU A 256 24.01 -20.67 -5.94
N PRO A 257 24.77 -21.71 -5.57
CA PRO A 257 26.00 -22.08 -6.25
C PRO A 257 25.77 -22.34 -7.74
N ASP A 258 26.81 -22.14 -8.55
CA ASP A 258 26.78 -22.34 -10.00
C ASP A 258 26.18 -23.70 -10.40
N GLY A 259 25.12 -23.65 -11.21
CA GLY A 259 24.44 -24.82 -11.75
C GLY A 259 23.29 -25.38 -10.90
N ASP A 260 23.00 -24.79 -9.75
CA ASP A 260 21.84 -25.15 -8.94
C ASP A 260 20.69 -24.15 -9.09
N ASP A 261 19.48 -24.69 -9.20
CA ASP A 261 18.21 -24.01 -8.98
C ASP A 261 17.66 -24.40 -7.58
N PRO A 262 16.63 -23.72 -7.06
CA PRO A 262 16.08 -24.06 -5.73
C PRO A 262 15.57 -25.50 -5.62
N ASP A 263 15.05 -26.08 -6.71
CA ASP A 263 14.61 -27.48 -6.78
C ASP A 263 15.80 -28.44 -6.59
N SER A 264 16.86 -28.32 -7.39
CA SER A 264 18.04 -29.18 -7.31
C SER A 264 18.82 -29.00 -6.00
N PHE A 265 18.91 -27.78 -5.50
CA PHE A 265 19.60 -27.48 -4.25
C PHE A 265 18.87 -28.08 -3.04
N ALA A 266 17.54 -27.96 -2.99
CA ALA A 266 16.73 -28.56 -1.93
C ALA A 266 16.80 -30.09 -1.91
N GLN A 267 17.00 -30.75 -3.06
CA GLN A 267 17.15 -32.20 -3.14
C GLN A 267 18.51 -32.71 -2.64
N LYS A 268 19.54 -31.87 -2.67
CA LYS A 268 20.91 -32.25 -2.29
C LYS A 268 21.18 -32.07 -0.80
N HIS A 269 20.38 -31.31 -0.07
CA HIS A 269 20.61 -30.90 1.30
C HIS A 269 19.49 -31.33 2.24
N THR A 270 19.82 -31.56 3.50
CA THR A 270 18.82 -31.76 4.55
C THR A 270 18.16 -30.45 4.94
N SER A 271 17.03 -30.50 5.64
CA SER A 271 16.30 -29.31 6.12
C SER A 271 17.20 -28.35 6.92
N SER A 272 17.96 -28.87 7.86
CA SER A 272 18.89 -28.08 8.70
C SER A 272 20.02 -27.45 7.90
N GLU A 273 20.62 -28.18 6.96
CA GLU A 273 21.70 -27.67 6.10
C GLU A 273 21.15 -26.55 5.18
N LEU A 274 19.92 -26.71 4.69
CA LEU A 274 19.26 -25.71 3.83
C LEU A 274 18.95 -24.43 4.60
N GLU A 275 18.37 -24.54 5.80
CA GLU A 275 18.10 -23.41 6.69
C GLU A 275 19.40 -22.67 7.08
N GLU A 276 20.44 -23.41 7.49
CA GLU A 276 21.74 -22.85 7.83
C GLU A 276 22.38 -22.16 6.62
N TYR A 277 22.30 -22.77 5.44
CA TYR A 277 22.83 -22.19 4.22
C TYR A 277 22.12 -20.87 3.85
N ILE A 278 20.79 -20.85 3.91
CA ILE A 278 20.00 -19.63 3.65
C ILE A 278 20.40 -18.55 4.65
N ALA A 279 20.42 -18.85 5.94
CA ALA A 279 20.75 -17.88 6.99
C ALA A 279 22.18 -17.33 6.88
N ALA A 280 23.16 -18.17 6.47
CA ALA A 280 24.56 -17.78 6.34
C ALA A 280 24.87 -16.99 5.06
N ASN A 281 24.11 -17.19 3.97
CA ASN A 281 24.45 -16.67 2.65
C ASN A 281 23.45 -15.63 2.14
N GLU A 282 22.31 -15.42 2.81
CA GLU A 282 21.40 -14.33 2.44
C GLU A 282 22.05 -12.98 2.73
N THR A 283 22.10 -12.11 1.74
CA THR A 283 22.73 -10.79 1.82
C THR A 283 21.69 -9.68 1.60
N ASP A 284 21.91 -8.54 2.22
CA ASP A 284 21.11 -7.34 1.95
C ASP A 284 21.19 -6.97 0.47
N PHE A 285 20.09 -6.39 -0.07
CA PHE A 285 19.99 -6.03 -1.49
C PHE A 285 21.10 -5.08 -1.93
N LEU A 286 21.53 -4.15 -1.07
CA LEU A 286 22.56 -3.17 -1.39
C LEU A 286 23.92 -3.84 -1.55
N GLN A 287 24.29 -4.74 -0.63
CA GLN A 287 25.52 -5.53 -0.71
C GLN A 287 25.51 -6.43 -1.94
N PHE A 288 24.38 -7.13 -2.17
CA PHE A 288 24.19 -7.97 -3.35
C PHE A 288 24.36 -7.17 -4.65
N LYS A 289 23.61 -6.08 -4.81
CA LYS A 289 23.65 -5.25 -6.02
C LYS A 289 25.03 -4.65 -6.26
N THR A 290 25.69 -4.18 -5.20
CA THR A 290 27.03 -3.63 -5.25
C THR A 290 28.06 -4.68 -5.65
N SER A 291 28.02 -5.87 -5.06
CA SER A 291 28.96 -6.95 -5.38
C SER A 291 28.88 -7.39 -6.84
N ILE A 292 27.65 -7.54 -7.36
CA ILE A 292 27.43 -7.96 -8.76
C ILE A 292 27.83 -6.88 -9.75
N LEU A 293 27.42 -5.64 -9.52
CA LEU A 293 27.64 -4.55 -10.48
C LEU A 293 29.09 -4.05 -10.48
N LEU A 294 29.82 -4.15 -9.34
CA LEU A 294 31.24 -3.79 -9.28
C LEU A 294 32.17 -4.92 -9.74
N ASN A 295 31.68 -6.15 -9.85
CA ASN A 295 32.47 -7.27 -10.35
C ASN A 295 32.83 -7.04 -11.83
N GLY A 296 34.10 -6.78 -12.11
CA GLY A 296 34.62 -6.51 -13.46
C GLY A 296 34.84 -5.03 -13.80
N VAL A 297 34.50 -4.09 -12.91
CA VAL A 297 34.55 -2.63 -13.18
C VAL A 297 35.65 -1.91 -12.38
N LYS A 298 36.55 -2.64 -11.73
CA LYS A 298 37.51 -2.11 -10.73
C LYS A 298 38.37 -0.92 -11.17
N ASN A 299 38.57 -0.69 -12.48
CA ASN A 299 39.49 0.35 -12.99
C ASN A 299 38.87 1.31 -14.02
N ASP A 300 37.54 1.27 -14.26
CA ASP A 300 36.89 2.19 -15.18
C ASP A 300 35.99 3.21 -14.42
N PRO A 301 36.38 4.50 -14.33
CA PRO A 301 35.62 5.53 -13.63
C PRO A 301 34.21 5.75 -14.21
N ILE A 302 34.05 5.59 -15.53
CA ILE A 302 32.76 5.78 -16.19
C ILE A 302 31.82 4.63 -15.86
N ALA A 303 32.33 3.41 -15.91
CA ALA A 303 31.55 2.23 -15.52
C ALA A 303 31.21 2.25 -14.01
N LYS A 304 32.15 2.67 -13.13
CA LYS A 304 31.90 2.88 -11.69
C LYS A 304 30.78 3.91 -11.48
N SER A 305 30.78 5.03 -12.20
CA SER A 305 29.73 6.04 -12.11
C SER A 305 28.35 5.51 -12.52
N ARG A 306 28.27 4.64 -13.54
CA ARG A 306 27.01 3.99 -13.94
C ARG A 306 26.47 3.07 -12.85
N VAL A 307 27.34 2.26 -12.25
CA VAL A 307 26.98 1.38 -11.13
C VAL A 307 26.44 2.17 -9.94
N ILE A 308 27.13 3.27 -9.58
CA ILE A 308 26.69 4.18 -8.51
C ILE A 308 25.27 4.70 -8.80
N ASN A 309 25.03 5.19 -10.02
CA ASN A 309 23.72 5.68 -10.41
C ASN A 309 22.63 4.60 -10.36
N ASP A 310 22.94 3.35 -10.70
CA ASP A 310 21.98 2.24 -10.62
C ASP A 310 21.66 1.86 -9.18
N ILE A 311 22.63 1.92 -8.25
CA ILE A 311 22.43 1.70 -6.82
C ILE A 311 21.60 2.84 -6.23
N VAL A 312 21.94 4.08 -6.52
CA VAL A 312 21.23 5.28 -6.05
C VAL A 312 19.76 5.27 -6.52
N ARG A 313 19.48 4.78 -7.74
CA ARG A 313 18.10 4.58 -8.22
C ARG A 313 17.33 3.58 -7.37
N SER A 314 17.95 2.48 -6.95
CA SER A 314 17.30 1.50 -6.07
C SER A 314 17.04 2.06 -4.68
N ILE A 315 17.94 2.86 -4.13
CA ILE A 315 17.70 3.55 -2.85
C ILE A 315 16.56 4.56 -2.98
N ALA A 316 16.50 5.29 -4.11
CA ALA A 316 15.46 6.28 -4.37
C ALA A 316 14.04 5.71 -4.52
N VAL A 317 13.86 4.39 -4.66
CA VAL A 317 12.51 3.81 -4.69
C VAL A 317 11.95 3.52 -3.30
N ILE A 318 12.75 3.52 -2.25
CA ILE A 318 12.35 3.22 -0.87
C ILE A 318 11.42 4.32 -0.35
N PRO A 319 10.17 4.02 0.03
CA PRO A 319 9.21 5.03 0.45
C PRO A 319 9.53 5.60 1.83
N ASN A 320 9.99 4.77 2.77
CA ASN A 320 10.29 5.18 4.14
C ASN A 320 11.57 6.06 4.19
N PRO A 321 11.48 7.32 4.66
CA PRO A 321 12.63 8.23 4.68
C PRO A 321 13.75 7.78 5.64
N ILE A 322 13.41 7.12 6.76
CA ILE A 322 14.42 6.63 7.72
C ILE A 322 15.20 5.48 7.10
N THR A 323 14.52 4.48 6.57
CA THR A 323 15.15 3.35 5.87
C THR A 323 16.00 3.83 4.69
N ARG A 324 15.48 4.78 3.91
CA ARG A 324 16.20 5.39 2.79
C ARG A 324 17.49 6.08 3.25
N ASN A 325 17.47 6.83 4.36
CA ASN A 325 18.67 7.46 4.93
C ASN A 325 19.70 6.44 5.42
N VAL A 326 19.29 5.37 6.07
CA VAL A 326 20.21 4.28 6.47
C VAL A 326 20.93 3.70 5.25
N TYR A 327 20.19 3.46 4.15
CA TYR A 327 20.78 2.96 2.91
C TYR A 327 21.65 4.00 2.18
N ILE A 328 21.37 5.29 2.29
CA ILE A 328 22.25 6.38 1.79
C ILE A 328 23.61 6.32 2.50
N THR A 329 23.60 6.26 3.83
CA THR A 329 24.84 6.19 4.63
C THR A 329 25.63 4.91 4.34
N GLU A 330 24.97 3.76 4.24
CA GLU A 330 25.65 2.50 3.92
C GLU A 330 26.20 2.48 2.50
N CYS A 331 25.45 3.04 1.52
CA CYS A 331 25.91 3.21 0.14
C CYS A 331 27.17 4.11 0.06
N SER A 332 27.15 5.22 0.78
CA SER A 332 28.26 6.17 0.89
C SER A 332 29.52 5.47 1.43
N ARG A 333 29.36 4.71 2.52
CA ARG A 333 30.43 3.92 3.14
C ARG A 333 31.01 2.85 2.20
N MET A 334 30.16 2.11 1.48
CA MET A 334 30.57 1.01 0.60
C MET A 334 31.28 1.50 -0.67
N LEU A 335 30.88 2.66 -1.19
CA LEU A 335 31.36 3.20 -2.47
C LEU A 335 32.44 4.28 -2.30
N GLU A 336 32.73 4.65 -1.03
CA GLU A 336 33.67 5.73 -0.66
C GLU A 336 33.31 7.09 -1.31
N ILE A 337 32.03 7.49 -1.19
CA ILE A 337 31.46 8.73 -1.71
C ILE A 337 30.92 9.55 -0.53
N ASP A 338 30.94 10.87 -0.63
CA ASP A 338 30.36 11.76 0.37
C ASP A 338 28.85 11.56 0.50
N ASP A 339 28.34 11.41 1.74
CA ASP A 339 26.92 11.19 2.07
C ASP A 339 26.02 12.23 1.43
N ARG A 340 26.42 13.50 1.44
CA ARG A 340 25.64 14.61 0.89
C ARG A 340 25.40 14.46 -0.61
N ILE A 341 26.42 13.98 -1.35
CA ILE A 341 26.30 13.75 -2.80
C ILE A 341 25.30 12.63 -3.08
N VAL A 342 25.39 11.54 -2.32
CA VAL A 342 24.46 10.41 -2.46
C VAL A 342 23.04 10.85 -2.09
N ALA A 343 22.87 11.57 -0.98
CA ALA A 343 21.57 12.08 -0.52
C ALA A 343 20.91 13.02 -1.55
N LEU A 344 21.65 13.98 -2.09
CA LEU A 344 21.15 14.88 -3.13
C LEU A 344 20.64 14.13 -4.35
N GLN A 345 21.42 13.15 -4.82
CA GLN A 345 21.03 12.37 -6.01
C GLN A 345 19.83 11.43 -5.74
N VAL A 346 19.80 10.80 -4.57
CA VAL A 346 18.66 9.95 -4.15
C VAL A 346 17.38 10.78 -4.04
N ASN A 347 17.42 11.93 -3.37
CA ASN A 347 16.26 12.80 -3.19
C ASN A 347 15.76 13.35 -4.54
N LYS A 348 16.66 13.75 -5.44
CA LYS A 348 16.29 14.16 -6.79
C LYS A 348 15.53 13.07 -7.54
N LEU A 349 16.06 11.84 -7.56
CA LEU A 349 15.43 10.72 -8.25
C LEU A 349 14.12 10.29 -7.59
N PHE A 350 14.02 10.39 -6.27
CA PHE A 350 12.78 10.13 -5.54
C PHE A 350 11.67 11.11 -5.96
N MET A 351 11.98 12.42 -6.01
CA MET A 351 11.03 13.45 -6.45
C MET A 351 10.61 13.28 -7.91
N GLU A 352 11.56 12.97 -8.80
CA GLU A 352 11.26 12.68 -10.22
C GLU A 352 10.33 11.46 -10.38
N ARG A 353 10.50 10.45 -9.52
CA ARG A 353 9.65 9.25 -9.53
C ARG A 353 8.24 9.56 -9.03
N VAL A 354 8.12 10.21 -7.88
CA VAL A 354 6.80 10.62 -7.34
C VAL A 354 6.04 11.43 -8.37
N GLY A 355 6.70 12.35 -9.08
CA GLY A 355 6.11 13.10 -10.20
C GLY A 355 5.64 12.21 -11.36
N LYS A 356 6.42 11.18 -11.75
CA LYS A 356 6.07 10.25 -12.83
C LYS A 356 4.96 9.27 -12.44
N ASP A 357 4.98 8.75 -11.22
CA ASP A 357 3.95 7.84 -10.72
C ASP A 357 2.59 8.57 -10.61
N ASN A 358 2.62 9.84 -10.22
CA ASN A 358 1.46 10.70 -10.24
C ASN A 358 0.92 10.91 -11.67
N LEU A 359 1.79 11.14 -12.65
CA LEU A 359 1.42 11.27 -14.07
C LEU A 359 0.84 9.96 -14.65
N LYS A 360 1.40 8.81 -14.29
CA LYS A 360 0.95 7.49 -14.76
C LYS A 360 -0.42 7.12 -14.21
N LYS A 361 -0.63 7.32 -12.91
CA LYS A 361 -1.96 7.17 -12.27
C LYS A 361 -3.02 8.06 -12.90
N GLN A 362 -2.61 9.23 -13.40
CA GLN A 362 -3.49 10.16 -14.12
C GLN A 362 -3.91 9.64 -15.50
N GLN A 363 -3.00 9.04 -16.22
CA GLN A 363 -3.27 8.48 -17.56
C GLN A 363 -4.15 7.22 -17.47
N GLU A 364 -3.93 6.39 -16.44
CA GLU A 364 -4.72 5.19 -16.18
C GLU A 364 -6.16 5.55 -15.76
N ALA A 365 -6.34 6.53 -14.86
CA ALA A 365 -7.67 7.03 -14.48
C ALA A 365 -8.41 7.70 -15.64
N ALA A 366 -7.70 8.40 -16.52
CA ALA A 366 -8.31 8.98 -17.72
C ALA A 366 -8.73 7.91 -18.75
N ALA A 367 -7.99 6.81 -18.86
CA ALA A 367 -8.31 5.70 -19.75
C ALA A 367 -9.52 4.88 -19.25
N GLU A 368 -9.64 4.66 -17.93
CA GLU A 368 -10.82 4.01 -17.34
C GLU A 368 -12.09 4.87 -17.50
N THR A 369 -11.97 6.18 -17.35
CA THR A 369 -13.11 7.11 -17.55
C THR A 369 -13.61 7.12 -19.00
N ILE A 370 -12.75 6.86 -19.99
CA ILE A 370 -13.15 6.77 -21.41
C ILE A 370 -13.88 5.45 -21.71
N SER A 371 -13.53 4.35 -21.02
CA SER A 371 -14.21 3.06 -21.22
C SER A 371 -15.62 3.02 -20.64
N ASP A 372 -15.87 3.77 -19.55
CA ASP A 372 -17.20 3.86 -18.91
C ASP A 372 -18.18 4.79 -19.66
N ILE A 373 -17.68 5.74 -20.46
CA ILE A 373 -18.51 6.68 -21.23
C ILE A 373 -19.12 6.03 -22.49
N VAL A 374 -18.56 4.91 -22.96
CA VAL A 374 -19.01 4.25 -24.21
C VAL A 374 -20.21 3.31 -24.01
N ASN A 375 -20.64 3.03 -22.79
CA ASN A 375 -21.65 1.99 -22.49
C ASN A 375 -22.96 2.47 -21.84
N VAL A 376 -23.36 3.72 -21.96
CA VAL A 376 -24.68 4.17 -21.44
C VAL A 376 -25.43 4.98 -22.48
N GLU A 377 -26.24 4.30 -23.30
CA GLU A 377 -27.44 4.84 -23.94
C GLU A 377 -28.65 4.00 -23.50
N GLU A 378 -29.51 4.57 -22.63
CA GLU A 378 -30.96 4.55 -22.76
C GLU A 378 -31.66 5.37 -21.64
N PRO A 379 -32.79 6.02 -21.91
CA PRO A 379 -33.29 7.16 -21.11
C PRO A 379 -34.29 6.76 -20.03
N VAL A 380 -34.13 7.31 -18.83
CA VAL A 380 -35.08 7.14 -17.72
C VAL A 380 -35.97 8.40 -17.57
N LYS A 381 -37.28 8.18 -17.49
CA LYS A 381 -38.34 9.17 -17.25
C LYS A 381 -38.35 9.70 -15.81
N PRO A 382 -38.84 10.91 -15.56
CA PRO A 382 -38.82 11.55 -14.24
C PRO A 382 -39.96 11.04 -13.33
N VAL A 383 -39.65 10.89 -12.07
CA VAL A 383 -40.61 10.63 -10.98
C VAL A 383 -40.72 11.85 -10.07
N GLU A 384 -41.94 12.19 -9.73
CA GLU A 384 -42.39 13.39 -9.02
C GLU A 384 -41.98 13.46 -7.54
N ALA A 385 -41.89 14.71 -7.06
CA ALA A 385 -41.50 15.11 -5.72
C ALA A 385 -42.58 14.85 -4.66
N ALA A 386 -42.16 14.50 -3.47
CA ALA A 386 -42.98 14.52 -2.25
C ALA A 386 -42.46 15.58 -1.26
N THR A 387 -43.39 16.24 -0.69
CA THR A 387 -43.47 17.54 -0.01
C THR A 387 -42.60 17.70 1.25
N GLU A 388 -42.05 18.91 1.36
CA GLU A 388 -41.28 19.48 2.47
C GLU A 388 -42.15 19.90 3.66
N VAL A 389 -41.54 19.86 4.85
CA VAL A 389 -41.97 20.63 6.03
C VAL A 389 -40.97 21.74 6.30
N ASN A 390 -41.51 22.92 6.25
CA ASN A 390 -40.89 24.24 6.29
C ASN A 390 -40.32 24.62 7.67
N ARG A 391 -39.02 24.98 7.73
CA ARG A 391 -38.46 25.91 8.73
C ARG A 391 -37.45 26.79 8.05
N GLN A 392 -37.76 28.05 7.87
CA GLN A 392 -36.86 29.09 7.37
C GLN A 392 -35.77 29.40 8.39
N PRO A 393 -34.50 29.44 7.98
CA PRO A 393 -33.50 30.37 8.48
C PRO A 393 -33.04 31.32 7.35
N SER A 394 -32.62 32.53 7.75
CA SER A 394 -32.04 33.59 6.94
C SER A 394 -30.97 33.09 5.94
N PRO A 395 -30.72 33.80 4.83
CA PRO A 395 -29.89 33.34 3.72
C PRO A 395 -28.41 33.34 4.12
N VAL A 396 -27.96 32.26 4.73
CA VAL A 396 -26.54 31.88 4.77
C VAL A 396 -26.25 31.22 3.44
N ASP A 397 -25.28 31.77 2.70
CA ASP A 397 -24.85 31.30 1.39
C ASP A 397 -24.60 29.79 1.42
N SER A 398 -25.19 29.02 0.52
CA SER A 398 -25.09 27.56 0.47
C SER A 398 -23.62 27.07 0.38
N ASN A 399 -22.76 27.91 -0.20
CA ASN A 399 -21.32 27.63 -0.33
C ASN A 399 -20.59 27.73 1.00
N SER A 400 -20.93 28.69 1.86
CA SER A 400 -20.34 28.83 3.20
C SER A 400 -20.67 27.63 4.10
N ARG A 401 -21.88 27.06 3.97
CA ARG A 401 -22.24 25.83 4.70
C ARG A 401 -21.47 24.59 4.21
N PHE A 402 -21.20 24.52 2.91
CA PHE A 402 -20.43 23.42 2.32
C PHE A 402 -18.95 23.47 2.74
N LEU A 403 -18.32 24.66 2.72
CA LEU A 403 -16.90 24.83 3.08
C LEU A 403 -16.63 24.68 4.58
N ARG A 404 -17.63 24.89 5.43
CA ARG A 404 -17.46 24.90 6.90
C ARG A 404 -16.76 23.68 7.47
N ALA A 405 -17.03 22.48 6.96
CA ALA A 405 -16.41 21.25 7.47
C ALA A 405 -14.90 21.20 7.20
N TYR A 406 -14.47 21.66 6.03
CA TYR A 406 -13.06 21.74 5.64
C TYR A 406 -12.32 22.82 6.42
N GLU A 407 -12.93 23.99 6.56
CA GLU A 407 -12.41 25.12 7.35
C GLU A 407 -12.24 24.74 8.82
N GLN A 408 -13.22 24.07 9.42
CA GLN A 408 -13.14 23.56 10.78
C GLN A 408 -12.06 22.49 10.93
N GLY A 409 -11.83 21.64 9.91
CA GLY A 409 -10.75 20.65 9.89
C GLY A 409 -9.38 21.29 9.97
N ILE A 410 -9.12 22.32 9.16
CA ILE A 410 -7.86 23.08 9.18
C ILE A 410 -7.68 23.79 10.52
N LEU A 411 -8.69 24.51 10.98
CA LEU A 411 -8.61 25.23 12.26
C LEU A 411 -8.36 24.28 13.44
N ARG A 412 -8.88 23.05 13.41
CA ARG A 412 -8.61 22.03 14.43
C ARG A 412 -7.13 21.64 14.48
N TYR A 413 -6.45 21.51 13.35
CA TYR A 413 -5.00 21.25 13.32
C TYR A 413 -4.22 22.44 13.89
N VAL A 414 -4.63 23.67 13.59
CA VAL A 414 -4.01 24.87 14.15
C VAL A 414 -4.17 24.93 15.68
N LEU A 415 -5.38 24.69 16.18
CA LEU A 415 -5.68 24.77 17.63
C LEU A 415 -4.91 23.71 18.44
N ARG A 416 -4.85 22.47 17.95
CA ARG A 416 -4.25 21.33 18.67
C ARG A 416 -2.76 21.18 18.44
N TYR A 417 -2.28 21.45 17.25
CA TYR A 417 -0.92 21.11 16.82
C TYR A 417 -0.16 22.30 16.24
N GLY A 418 -0.71 23.50 16.26
CA GLY A 418 -0.18 24.67 15.56
C GLY A 418 1.27 25.01 15.88
N MET A 419 1.73 24.75 17.11
CA MET A 419 3.09 25.04 17.53
C MET A 419 4.05 23.85 17.40
N LEU A 420 3.57 22.69 16.94
CA LEU A 420 4.43 21.55 16.65
C LEU A 420 5.16 21.74 15.33
N GLU A 421 6.35 21.16 15.24
CA GLU A 421 7.14 21.09 14.03
C GLU A 421 6.46 20.14 13.03
N LEU A 422 6.26 20.63 11.79
CA LEU A 422 5.68 19.87 10.70
C LEU A 422 6.76 19.24 9.82
N CYS A 423 7.76 20.05 9.45
CA CYS A 423 8.88 19.65 8.60
C CYS A 423 10.07 20.59 8.81
N GLU A 424 11.24 20.15 8.37
CA GLU A 424 12.42 21.01 8.23
C GLU A 424 12.43 21.60 6.83
N ASP A 425 12.69 22.89 6.73
CA ASP A 425 12.96 23.63 5.47
C ASP A 425 14.31 24.35 5.57
N TYR A 426 14.76 24.99 4.52
CA TYR A 426 16.03 25.71 4.51
C TYR A 426 15.81 27.17 4.16
N ASP A 427 16.50 28.07 4.90
CA ASP A 427 16.52 29.48 4.56
C ASP A 427 17.28 29.77 3.25
N ASP A 428 17.22 31.01 2.76
CA ASP A 428 17.91 31.46 1.53
C ASP A 428 19.44 31.27 1.60
N ILE A 429 19.99 30.99 2.79
CA ILE A 429 21.43 30.80 3.06
C ILE A 429 21.75 29.30 3.25
N GLY A 430 20.73 28.43 3.30
CA GLY A 430 20.88 26.97 3.41
C GLY A 430 20.96 26.45 4.86
N ASN A 431 20.52 27.22 5.86
CA ASN A 431 20.39 26.73 7.23
C ASN A 431 19.02 26.03 7.41
N PRO A 432 18.95 24.94 8.19
CA PRO A 432 17.68 24.27 8.47
C PRO A 432 16.80 25.16 9.34
N ILE A 433 15.56 25.36 8.90
CA ILE A 433 14.50 26.05 9.63
C ILE A 433 13.40 25.04 9.94
N SER A 434 12.99 24.98 11.20
CA SER A 434 11.83 24.19 11.62
C SER A 434 10.55 24.95 11.28
N VAL A 435 9.72 24.38 10.39
CA VAL A 435 8.42 24.93 9.99
C VAL A 435 7.33 24.35 10.88
N LYS A 436 6.60 25.23 11.59
CA LYS A 436 5.49 24.83 12.46
C LYS A 436 4.22 24.62 11.64
N VAL A 437 3.30 23.81 12.15
CA VAL A 437 1.99 23.55 11.51
C VAL A 437 1.26 24.85 11.17
N ILE A 438 1.20 25.81 12.08
CA ILE A 438 0.48 27.08 11.86
C ILE A 438 1.15 27.94 10.79
N ASP A 439 2.49 27.97 10.74
CA ASP A 439 3.24 28.75 9.77
C ASP A 439 3.05 28.18 8.37
N TYR A 440 3.13 26.86 8.21
CA TYR A 440 2.87 26.16 6.97
C TYR A 440 1.45 26.42 6.42
N ILE A 441 0.43 26.30 7.28
CA ILE A 441 -0.97 26.56 6.89
C ILE A 441 -1.14 28.02 6.47
N ASN A 442 -0.56 28.97 7.20
CA ASN A 442 -0.64 30.40 6.93
C ASN A 442 0.03 30.77 5.59
N GLU A 443 1.21 30.21 5.30
CA GLU A 443 1.90 30.42 4.03
C GLU A 443 1.13 29.83 2.85
N GLU A 444 0.63 28.61 2.97
CA GLU A 444 -0.16 27.95 1.91
C GLU A 444 -1.46 28.70 1.58
N LEU A 445 -2.15 29.25 2.59
CA LEU A 445 -3.33 30.05 2.37
C LEU A 445 -3.00 31.41 1.75
N LYS A 446 -1.89 32.05 2.15
CA LYS A 446 -1.44 33.32 1.59
C LYS A 446 -0.95 33.19 0.15
N ASN A 447 -0.21 32.15 -0.18
CA ASN A 447 0.32 31.92 -1.52
C ASN A 447 -0.77 31.82 -2.58
N ASP A 448 -1.97 31.30 -2.20
CA ASP A 448 -3.11 31.15 -3.10
C ASP A 448 -4.19 32.22 -2.89
N ASP A 449 -3.94 33.27 -2.10
CA ASP A 449 -4.88 34.35 -1.73
C ASP A 449 -6.23 33.79 -1.24
N LEU A 450 -6.17 32.77 -0.37
CA LEU A 450 -7.33 32.10 0.21
C LEU A 450 -7.65 32.64 1.60
N LYS A 451 -8.96 32.78 1.87
CA LYS A 451 -9.51 33.14 3.18
C LYS A 451 -10.61 32.18 3.56
N PHE A 452 -10.85 32.03 4.84
CA PHE A 452 -11.99 31.26 5.32
C PHE A 452 -13.30 32.01 5.00
N SER A 453 -14.30 31.27 4.56
CA SER A 453 -15.61 31.85 4.22
C SER A 453 -16.45 32.18 5.45
N ASN A 454 -16.15 31.51 6.59
CA ASN A 454 -16.81 31.76 7.87
C ASN A 454 -16.03 32.81 8.67
N PRO A 455 -16.66 33.97 9.00
CA PRO A 455 -15.99 35.06 9.73
C PRO A 455 -15.46 34.67 11.11
N ASP A 456 -16.13 33.77 11.83
CA ASP A 456 -15.69 33.33 13.15
C ASP A 456 -14.46 32.44 13.04
N ILE A 457 -14.37 31.60 11.99
CA ILE A 457 -13.21 30.76 11.70
C ILE A 457 -12.01 31.63 11.30
N GLU A 458 -12.21 32.59 10.39
CA GLU A 458 -11.16 33.53 9.96
C GLU A 458 -10.60 34.31 11.15
N LYS A 459 -11.47 34.88 11.98
CA LYS A 459 -11.08 35.64 13.17
C LYS A 459 -10.32 34.79 14.18
N THR A 460 -10.75 33.53 14.39
CA THR A 460 -10.07 32.61 15.30
C THR A 460 -8.69 32.22 14.78
N PHE A 461 -8.56 32.03 13.48
CA PHE A 461 -7.27 31.74 12.84
C PHE A 461 -6.32 32.93 12.91
N GLU A 462 -6.78 34.15 12.62
CA GLU A 462 -5.97 35.37 12.77
C GLU A 462 -5.46 35.55 14.21
N GLU A 463 -6.30 35.25 15.21
CA GLU A 463 -5.90 35.33 16.62
C GLU A 463 -4.89 34.24 16.99
N ALA A 464 -5.03 33.03 16.44
CA ALA A 464 -4.04 31.96 16.59
C ALA A 464 -2.66 32.38 16.02
N ILE A 465 -2.63 33.03 14.85
CA ILE A 465 -1.38 33.56 14.27
C ILE A 465 -0.76 34.62 15.16
N LYS A 466 -1.54 35.51 15.75
CA LYS A 466 -1.02 36.50 16.69
C LYS A 466 -0.41 35.86 17.94
N CYS A 467 -1.04 34.83 18.48
CA CYS A 467 -0.50 34.08 19.61
C CYS A 467 0.85 33.42 19.26
N SER A 468 0.95 32.82 18.06
CA SER A 468 2.19 32.17 17.63
C SER A 468 3.34 33.15 17.42
N SER A 469 3.06 34.34 16.89
CA SER A 469 4.09 35.33 16.54
C SER A 469 4.49 36.26 17.65
N LEU A 470 3.60 36.59 18.61
CA LEU A 470 3.85 37.60 19.62
C LEU A 470 4.25 37.04 20.98
N THR A 471 3.71 35.90 21.38
CA THR A 471 3.85 35.43 22.79
C THR A 471 4.57 34.09 22.90
N TRP A 472 4.60 33.29 21.86
CA TRP A 472 5.15 31.94 21.90
C TRP A 472 6.62 31.86 22.31
N GLU A 473 7.49 32.68 21.75
CA GLU A 473 8.93 32.58 22.04
C GLU A 473 9.27 32.80 23.49
N GLU A 474 8.66 33.83 24.12
CA GLU A 474 8.87 34.14 25.50
C GLU A 474 8.26 33.09 26.44
N ASP A 475 7.05 32.65 26.15
CA ASP A 475 6.34 31.67 26.95
C ASP A 475 6.96 30.28 26.86
N ASN A 476 7.39 29.87 25.65
CA ASN A 476 8.11 28.61 25.43
C ASN A 476 9.46 28.60 26.14
N ARG A 477 10.19 29.73 26.13
CA ARG A 477 11.43 29.86 26.88
C ARG A 477 11.21 29.65 28.38
N LYS A 478 10.19 30.30 28.99
CA LYS A 478 9.84 30.14 30.40
C LYS A 478 9.43 28.70 30.73
N ASN A 479 8.67 28.08 29.86
CA ASN A 479 8.29 26.67 29.99
C ASN A 479 9.53 25.76 29.97
N ASN A 480 10.43 25.95 29.00
CA ASN A 480 11.66 25.17 28.90
C ASN A 480 12.58 25.32 30.10
N GLU A 481 12.70 26.53 30.66
CA GLU A 481 13.43 26.76 31.90
C GLU A 481 12.81 25.99 33.09
N THR A 482 11.48 25.87 33.13
CA THR A 482 10.78 25.10 34.15
C THR A 482 11.01 23.61 33.98
N LEU A 483 10.84 23.10 32.77
CA LEU A 483 11.08 21.69 32.45
C LEU A 483 12.53 21.25 32.67
N LEU A 484 13.51 22.14 32.42
CA LEU A 484 14.92 21.88 32.72
C LEU A 484 15.15 21.72 34.23
N LYS A 485 14.54 22.59 35.06
CA LYS A 485 14.62 22.46 36.53
C LYS A 485 13.98 21.17 37.03
N GLU A 486 12.84 20.80 36.47
CA GLU A 486 12.17 19.53 36.78
C GLU A 486 13.05 18.32 36.37
N ARG A 487 13.67 18.35 35.20
CA ARG A 487 14.64 17.35 34.73
C ARG A 487 15.83 17.21 35.69
N GLU A 488 16.45 18.34 36.08
CA GLU A 488 17.58 18.34 37.01
C GLU A 488 17.18 17.78 38.39
N SER A 489 16.02 18.17 38.88
CA SER A 489 15.47 17.68 40.15
C SER A 489 15.18 16.15 40.08
N TYR A 490 14.65 15.67 38.95
CA TYR A 490 14.39 14.25 38.74
C TYR A 490 15.69 13.43 38.73
N ILE A 491 16.74 13.93 38.07
CA ILE A 491 18.06 13.29 38.03
C ILE A 491 18.68 13.25 39.44
N ALA A 492 18.69 14.38 40.14
CA ALA A 492 19.27 14.47 41.49
C ALA A 492 18.59 13.51 42.51
N ALA A 493 17.25 13.43 42.45
CA ALA A 493 16.49 12.49 43.28
C ALA A 493 16.78 11.03 42.94
N GLY A 494 16.87 10.70 41.66
CA GLY A 494 17.19 9.35 41.19
C GLY A 494 18.62 8.92 41.48
N GLU A 495 19.61 9.83 41.41
CA GLU A 495 21.00 9.55 41.79
C GLU A 495 21.13 9.24 43.30
N GLU A 496 20.41 9.95 44.16
CA GLU A 496 20.37 9.68 45.59
C GLU A 496 19.76 8.30 45.88
N GLU A 497 18.70 7.92 45.19
CA GLU A 497 18.07 6.59 45.28
C GLU A 497 19.04 5.48 44.83
N ILE A 498 19.72 5.66 43.69
CA ILE A 498 20.68 4.70 43.16
C ILE A 498 21.83 4.48 44.13
N ARG A 499 22.41 5.54 44.70
CA ARG A 499 23.51 5.46 45.68
C ARG A 499 23.13 4.74 46.97
N THR A 500 21.86 4.82 47.37
CA THR A 500 21.38 4.12 48.56
C THR A 500 20.99 2.67 48.36
N THR A 501 20.63 2.29 47.10
CA THR A 501 20.08 0.98 46.80
C THR A 501 21.04 0.03 46.04
N VAL A 502 22.08 0.57 45.41
CA VAL A 502 23.00 -0.21 44.56
C VAL A 502 24.43 -0.13 45.11
N THR A 503 25.07 -1.30 45.27
CA THR A 503 26.44 -1.39 45.82
C THR A 503 27.52 -1.67 44.77
N ASP A 504 27.13 -2.13 43.56
CA ASP A 504 28.07 -2.45 42.49
C ASP A 504 28.27 -1.25 41.55
N LEU A 505 29.52 -0.82 41.38
CA LEU A 505 29.90 0.36 40.59
C LEU A 505 29.48 0.28 39.10
N ASN A 506 29.53 -0.90 38.50
CA ASN A 506 29.10 -1.06 37.09
C ASN A 506 27.58 -0.91 36.97
N SER A 507 26.83 -1.47 37.90
CA SER A 507 25.37 -1.34 37.97
C SER A 507 24.92 0.10 38.27
N ILE A 508 25.68 0.87 39.06
CA ILE A 508 25.43 2.30 39.30
C ILE A 508 25.52 3.07 37.98
N ALA A 509 26.62 2.94 37.24
CA ALA A 509 26.82 3.65 35.97
C ALA A 509 25.74 3.37 34.91
N VAL A 510 25.27 2.11 34.83
CA VAL A 510 24.19 1.76 33.92
C VAL A 510 22.87 2.41 34.32
N ARG A 511 22.52 2.37 35.62
CA ARG A 511 21.27 2.97 36.11
C ARG A 511 21.28 4.50 36.07
N GLU A 512 22.42 5.14 36.31
CA GLU A 512 22.56 6.58 36.12
C GLU A 512 22.34 6.98 34.66
N LYS A 513 22.84 6.22 33.71
CA LYS A 513 22.59 6.44 32.27
C LYS A 513 21.11 6.29 31.93
N GLU A 514 20.47 5.20 32.39
CA GLU A 514 19.03 4.98 32.18
C GLU A 514 18.16 6.07 32.80
N LEU A 515 18.59 6.61 34.00
CA LEU A 515 17.93 7.70 34.67
C LEU A 515 17.98 9.00 33.84
N VAL A 516 19.16 9.34 33.30
CA VAL A 516 19.33 10.51 32.43
C VAL A 516 18.51 10.36 31.15
N GLU A 517 18.56 9.22 30.49
CA GLU A 517 17.75 8.94 29.27
C GLU A 517 16.25 9.10 29.55
N ARG A 518 15.79 8.63 30.72
CA ARG A 518 14.39 8.77 31.13
C ARG A 518 14.01 10.21 31.46
N ALA A 519 14.92 10.96 32.10
CA ALA A 519 14.73 12.38 32.36
C ALA A 519 14.66 13.20 31.08
N ASP A 520 15.48 12.87 30.06
CA ASP A 520 15.44 13.48 28.73
C ASP A 520 14.12 13.18 28.01
N GLN A 521 13.66 11.93 28.06
CA GLN A 521 12.34 11.58 27.51
C GLN A 521 11.20 12.36 28.14
N LEU A 522 11.22 12.57 29.47
CA LEU A 522 10.21 13.35 30.14
C LEU A 522 10.28 14.84 29.76
N TYR A 523 11.49 15.38 29.63
CA TYR A 523 11.71 16.77 29.22
C TYR A 523 11.18 17.00 27.78
N PHE A 524 11.55 16.19 26.82
CA PHE A 524 11.07 16.31 25.43
C PHE A 524 9.55 16.09 25.32
N LYS A 525 9.01 15.16 26.10
CA LYS A 525 7.57 14.95 26.17
C LYS A 525 6.85 16.18 26.70
N GLY A 526 7.37 16.82 27.79
CA GLY A 526 6.81 18.04 28.34
C GLY A 526 6.84 19.22 27.37
N GLN A 527 7.92 19.39 26.61
CA GLN A 527 8.02 20.40 25.55
C GLN A 527 6.95 20.18 24.45
N ARG A 528 6.80 18.95 24.01
CA ARG A 528 5.82 18.58 22.97
C ARG A 528 4.39 18.78 23.44
N GLU A 529 4.04 18.34 24.65
CA GLU A 529 2.72 18.54 25.25
C GLU A 529 2.40 20.04 25.41
N TYR A 530 3.38 20.85 25.82
CA TYR A 530 3.18 22.30 25.90
C TYR A 530 2.89 22.94 24.55
N GLY A 531 3.62 22.56 23.50
CA GLY A 531 3.38 23.03 22.14
C GLY A 531 1.99 22.65 21.63
N MET A 532 1.53 21.43 21.93
CA MET A 532 0.19 20.97 21.55
C MET A 532 -0.93 21.77 22.20
N MET A 533 -0.78 22.14 23.47
CA MET A 533 -1.83 22.78 24.24
C MET A 533 -1.77 24.31 24.20
N TYR A 534 -0.75 24.92 23.60
CA TYR A 534 -0.47 26.34 23.72
C TYR A 534 -1.58 27.24 23.16
N ILE A 535 -1.88 27.07 21.85
CA ILE A 535 -2.90 27.88 21.17
C ILE A 535 -4.29 27.60 21.75
N GLU A 536 -4.60 26.33 21.97
CA GLU A 536 -5.83 25.88 22.60
C GLU A 536 -6.08 26.59 23.93
N LYS A 537 -5.08 26.57 24.84
CA LYS A 537 -5.19 27.14 26.20
C LYS A 537 -5.47 28.65 26.15
N ILE A 538 -4.81 29.39 25.28
CA ILE A 538 -4.99 30.83 25.13
C ILE A 538 -6.38 31.13 24.58
N LEU A 539 -6.79 30.46 23.49
CA LEU A 539 -8.05 30.79 22.84
C LEU A 539 -9.29 30.25 23.58
N CYS A 540 -9.16 29.20 24.38
CA CYS A 540 -10.23 28.76 25.30
C CYS A 540 -10.51 29.79 26.41
N SER A 541 -9.57 30.69 26.71
CA SER A 541 -9.70 31.77 27.71
C SER A 541 -9.88 33.15 27.05
N HIS A 542 -10.09 33.20 25.75
CA HIS A 542 -10.19 34.45 24.98
C HIS A 542 -11.42 35.28 25.41
N PRO A 543 -11.29 36.63 25.53
CA PRO A 543 -12.40 37.51 25.95
C PRO A 543 -13.57 37.53 24.95
N ASP A 544 -13.31 37.28 23.68
CA ASP A 544 -14.36 37.20 22.65
C ASP A 544 -15.08 35.85 22.72
N ASP A 545 -16.38 35.88 22.92
CA ASP A 545 -17.24 34.71 23.07
C ASP A 545 -17.29 33.84 21.79
N SER A 546 -17.21 34.45 20.60
CA SER A 546 -17.24 33.69 19.34
C SER A 546 -15.98 32.84 19.17
N ILE A 547 -14.80 33.39 19.44
CA ILE A 547 -13.53 32.69 19.40
C ILE A 547 -13.49 31.58 20.46
N ARG A 548 -13.85 31.92 21.70
CA ARG A 548 -13.84 30.97 22.82
C ARG A 548 -14.77 29.78 22.58
N ASN A 549 -16.02 30.02 22.15
CA ASN A 549 -17.00 28.96 21.95
C ASN A 549 -16.62 28.06 20.76
N LEU A 550 -16.14 28.64 19.66
CA LEU A 550 -15.68 27.88 18.50
C LEU A 550 -14.46 27.00 18.86
N THR A 551 -13.50 27.56 19.62
CA THR A 551 -12.34 26.81 20.09
C THR A 551 -12.77 25.62 20.96
N LEU A 552 -13.64 25.83 21.95
CA LEU A 552 -14.17 24.77 22.80
C LEU A 552 -14.94 23.69 22.01
N GLU A 553 -15.71 24.09 20.99
CA GLU A 553 -16.41 23.15 20.11
C GLU A 553 -15.44 22.25 19.33
N LEU A 554 -14.38 22.83 18.77
CA LEU A 554 -13.43 22.12 17.91
C LEU A 554 -12.44 21.25 18.66
N VAL A 555 -12.11 21.62 19.90
CA VAL A 555 -11.14 20.92 20.74
C VAL A 555 -11.77 19.80 21.55
N SER A 556 -13.09 19.86 21.83
CA SER A 556 -13.77 18.80 22.57
C SER A 556 -13.75 17.48 21.80
N ASP A 557 -13.11 16.46 22.38
CA ASP A 557 -13.11 15.11 21.83
C ASP A 557 -14.47 14.44 22.04
N LYS A 558 -15.18 14.19 20.94
CA LYS A 558 -16.43 13.41 20.98
C LYS A 558 -16.21 11.92 21.25
N HIS A 559 -14.99 11.42 21.01
CA HIS A 559 -14.62 10.01 21.19
C HIS A 559 -13.20 9.90 21.72
N THR A 560 -13.01 9.20 22.83
CA THR A 560 -11.69 8.81 23.36
C THR A 560 -11.37 7.37 22.97
N LEU A 561 -10.13 7.12 22.53
CA LEU A 561 -9.65 5.77 22.25
C LEU A 561 -9.73 4.91 23.53
N SER A 562 -10.35 3.74 23.42
CA SER A 562 -10.43 2.79 24.51
C SER A 562 -9.04 2.30 24.89
N LYS A 563 -8.70 2.33 26.20
CA LYS A 563 -7.43 1.82 26.77
C LYS A 563 -7.13 0.34 26.42
N VAL A 564 -8.12 -0.40 25.94
CA VAL A 564 -7.97 -1.79 25.50
C VAL A 564 -7.25 -1.86 24.15
N HIS A 565 -7.51 -0.93 23.24
CA HIS A 565 -6.85 -0.93 21.90
C HIS A 565 -5.38 -0.52 21.96
N THR A 566 -5.02 0.40 22.86
CA THR A 566 -3.63 0.85 23.03
C THR A 566 -2.72 -0.20 23.70
N LYS A 567 -3.28 -1.26 24.27
CA LYS A 567 -2.53 -2.31 24.98
C LYS A 567 -1.93 -3.36 24.02
N TYR A 568 -2.48 -3.53 22.83
CA TYR A 568 -2.13 -4.62 21.90
C TYR A 568 -1.58 -4.16 20.55
N ALA A 569 -1.67 -2.86 20.21
CA ALA A 569 -1.07 -2.29 19.02
C ALA A 569 -0.70 -0.82 19.26
N LYS A 570 0.46 -0.37 18.77
CA LYS A 570 0.78 1.05 18.67
C LYS A 570 -0.13 1.64 17.60
N ILE A 571 -1.20 2.33 18.02
CA ILE A 571 -2.07 3.04 17.08
C ILE A 571 -1.39 4.37 16.80
N GLU A 572 -1.07 4.66 15.55
CA GLU A 572 -0.61 5.97 15.12
C GLU A 572 -1.70 7.00 15.41
N THR A 573 -1.30 8.06 16.11
CA THR A 573 -2.17 9.19 16.41
C THR A 573 -2.13 10.21 15.28
N ASP A 574 -3.08 11.15 15.25
CA ASP A 574 -3.04 12.27 14.29
C ASP A 574 -1.72 13.05 14.42
N GLU A 575 -1.14 13.10 15.62
CA GLU A 575 0.12 13.72 15.95
C GLU A 575 1.32 13.07 15.22
N ASP A 576 1.31 11.75 15.08
CA ASP A 576 2.38 11.00 14.38
C ASP A 576 2.30 11.19 12.84
N ARG A 577 1.13 11.63 12.33
CA ARG A 577 0.83 11.77 10.90
C ARG A 577 0.63 13.21 10.44
N LEU A 578 1.00 14.20 11.24
CA LEU A 578 0.85 15.63 10.86
C LEU A 578 1.46 15.97 9.49
N PRO A 579 2.67 15.47 9.12
CA PRO A 579 3.25 15.75 7.81
C PRO A 579 2.42 15.25 6.63
N GLU A 580 1.55 14.28 6.84
CA GLU A 580 0.60 13.78 5.82
C GLU A 580 -0.75 14.51 5.90
N LEU A 581 -1.30 14.63 7.11
CA LEU A 581 -2.67 15.09 7.33
C LEU A 581 -2.85 16.59 7.12
N VAL A 582 -1.87 17.40 7.51
CA VAL A 582 -1.95 18.88 7.39
C VAL A 582 -1.94 19.32 5.92
N PRO A 583 -0.95 18.94 5.07
CA PRO A 583 -0.99 19.28 3.66
C PRO A 583 -2.25 18.77 2.95
N ARG A 584 -2.66 17.54 3.28
CA ARG A 584 -3.86 16.93 2.73
C ARG A 584 -5.11 17.74 3.03
N SER A 585 -5.29 18.21 4.28
CA SER A 585 -6.45 19.03 4.68
C SER A 585 -6.54 20.34 3.91
N ILE A 586 -5.39 20.94 3.60
CA ILE A 586 -5.31 22.16 2.78
C ILE A 586 -5.71 21.87 1.32
N TYR A 587 -5.24 20.77 0.74
CA TYR A 587 -5.65 20.37 -0.62
C TYR A 587 -7.14 20.03 -0.71
N GLU A 588 -7.70 19.36 0.30
CA GLU A 588 -9.15 19.11 0.40
C GLU A 588 -9.95 20.40 0.46
N PHE A 589 -9.48 21.42 1.18
CA PHE A 589 -10.10 22.73 1.25
C PHE A 589 -9.99 23.48 -0.10
N LYS A 590 -8.81 23.48 -0.74
CA LYS A 590 -8.60 24.08 -2.07
C LYS A 590 -9.52 23.43 -3.12
N ASP A 591 -9.69 22.10 -3.11
CA ASP A 591 -10.62 21.37 -3.99
C ASP A 591 -12.07 21.78 -3.74
N ALA A 592 -12.47 21.87 -2.47
CA ALA A 592 -13.83 22.30 -2.10
C ALA A 592 -14.15 23.73 -2.58
N ILE A 593 -13.18 24.66 -2.51
CA ILE A 593 -13.30 26.01 -3.09
C ILE A 593 -13.49 25.96 -4.61
N LEU A 594 -12.67 25.13 -5.29
CA LEU A 594 -12.81 24.97 -6.75
C LEU A 594 -14.17 24.40 -7.12
N GLU A 595 -14.68 23.45 -6.36
CA GLU A 595 -16.02 22.90 -6.56
C GLU A 595 -17.11 23.98 -6.44
N CYS A 596 -17.03 24.82 -5.42
CA CYS A 596 -17.95 25.96 -5.28
C CYS A 596 -17.87 26.91 -6.47
N ARG A 597 -16.67 27.22 -6.95
CA ARG A 597 -16.46 28.09 -8.13
C ARG A 597 -17.01 27.46 -9.42
N ILE A 598 -16.82 26.16 -9.60
CA ILE A 598 -17.34 25.40 -10.75
C ILE A 598 -18.87 25.36 -10.72
N ARG A 599 -19.50 25.12 -9.57
CA ARG A 599 -20.96 25.15 -9.42
C ARG A 599 -21.53 26.52 -9.80
N LYS A 600 -20.97 27.60 -9.26
CA LYS A 600 -21.38 28.96 -9.59
C LYS A 600 -21.26 29.25 -11.09
N LEU A 601 -20.11 28.87 -11.68
CA LEU A 601 -19.88 29.06 -13.11
C LEU A 601 -20.85 28.26 -13.99
N HIS A 602 -21.25 27.07 -13.53
CA HIS A 602 -22.28 26.27 -14.20
C HIS A 602 -23.67 26.94 -14.17
N ASP A 603 -24.02 27.58 -13.05
CA ASP A 603 -25.26 28.36 -12.94
C ASP A 603 -25.21 29.61 -13.80
N ASP A 604 -24.06 30.31 -13.88
CA ASP A 604 -23.84 31.45 -14.76
C ASP A 604 -23.96 31.06 -16.25
N ILE A 605 -23.42 29.92 -16.64
CA ILE A 605 -23.57 29.36 -18.01
C ILE A 605 -25.04 29.05 -18.30
N LYS A 606 -25.78 28.42 -17.40
CA LYS A 606 -27.22 28.16 -17.55
C LYS A 606 -28.02 29.47 -17.70
N ALA A 607 -27.72 30.47 -16.88
CA ALA A 607 -28.36 31.77 -16.95
C ALA A 607 -28.08 32.45 -18.29
N ALA A 608 -26.84 32.42 -18.79
CA ALA A 608 -26.47 32.98 -20.08
C ALA A 608 -27.20 32.32 -21.27
N TYR A 609 -27.39 30.98 -21.21
CA TYR A 609 -28.20 30.28 -22.22
C TYR A 609 -29.69 30.56 -22.14
N SER A 610 -30.21 30.93 -20.97
CA SER A 610 -31.65 31.20 -20.76
C SER A 610 -32.09 32.62 -21.18
N THR A 611 -31.16 33.48 -21.59
CA THR A 611 -31.49 34.85 -22.08
C THR A 611 -32.13 34.80 -23.48
N PRO A 612 -33.08 35.71 -23.80
CA PRO A 612 -33.76 35.72 -25.11
C PRO A 612 -32.84 35.93 -26.32
N SER A 613 -31.62 36.46 -26.10
CA SER A 613 -30.57 36.63 -27.10
C SER A 613 -29.22 36.29 -26.48
N PRO A 614 -28.82 34.99 -26.49
CA PRO A 614 -27.58 34.54 -25.85
C PRO A 614 -26.36 35.13 -26.56
N ASP A 615 -25.48 35.79 -25.80
CA ASP A 615 -24.17 36.23 -26.30
C ASP A 615 -23.21 35.05 -26.37
N LYS A 616 -22.87 34.65 -27.59
CA LYS A 616 -22.00 33.48 -27.85
C LYS A 616 -20.58 33.68 -27.35
N GLU A 617 -20.12 34.93 -27.27
CA GLU A 617 -18.73 35.22 -26.85
C GLU A 617 -18.61 35.09 -25.33
N VAL A 618 -19.58 35.61 -24.58
CA VAL A 618 -19.69 35.45 -23.13
C VAL A 618 -19.81 33.96 -22.75
N ILE A 619 -20.66 33.21 -23.47
CA ILE A 619 -20.82 31.77 -23.21
C ILE A 619 -19.52 31.03 -23.48
N ARG A 620 -18.79 31.36 -24.54
CA ARG A 620 -17.47 30.73 -24.83
C ARG A 620 -16.48 31.02 -23.73
N GLU A 621 -16.34 32.25 -23.26
CA GLU A 621 -15.46 32.62 -22.16
C GLU A 621 -15.80 31.87 -20.86
N LEU A 622 -17.06 31.76 -20.51
CA LEU A 622 -17.53 31.01 -19.34
C LEU A 622 -17.19 29.51 -19.46
N MET A 623 -17.38 28.92 -20.64
CA MET A 623 -17.01 27.52 -20.91
C MET A 623 -15.49 27.28 -20.84
N GLU A 624 -14.69 28.16 -21.42
CA GLU A 624 -13.23 28.08 -21.35
C GLU A 624 -12.75 28.13 -19.88
N ARG A 625 -13.34 29.05 -19.10
CA ARG A 625 -13.04 29.17 -17.67
C ARG A 625 -13.48 27.92 -16.87
N HIS A 626 -14.63 27.35 -17.25
CA HIS A 626 -15.11 26.10 -16.65
C HIS A 626 -14.14 24.94 -16.90
N VAL A 627 -13.65 24.78 -18.13
CA VAL A 627 -12.64 23.76 -18.50
C VAL A 627 -11.33 23.97 -17.73
N GLN A 628 -10.88 25.23 -17.58
CA GLN A 628 -9.67 25.54 -16.81
C GLN A 628 -9.80 25.15 -15.33
N LEU A 629 -10.95 25.49 -14.70
CA LEU A 629 -11.18 25.13 -13.29
C LEU A 629 -11.31 23.62 -13.09
N GLN A 630 -11.95 22.90 -14.02
CA GLN A 630 -12.00 21.45 -13.98
C GLN A 630 -10.62 20.81 -14.13
N ARG A 631 -9.76 21.36 -14.98
CA ARG A 631 -8.37 20.91 -15.13
C ARG A 631 -7.59 21.09 -13.84
N LEU A 632 -7.66 22.26 -13.21
CA LEU A 632 -7.04 22.54 -11.91
C LEU A 632 -7.55 21.57 -10.83
N ARG A 633 -8.87 21.33 -10.77
CA ARG A 633 -9.45 20.36 -9.86
C ARG A 633 -8.93 18.94 -10.11
N GLY A 634 -8.75 18.55 -11.37
CA GLY A 634 -8.09 17.30 -11.74
C GLY A 634 -6.64 17.21 -11.24
N GLU A 635 -5.93 18.32 -11.06
CA GLU A 635 -4.60 18.35 -10.48
C GLU A 635 -4.62 18.15 -8.95
N PHE A 636 -5.57 18.75 -8.24
CA PHE A 636 -5.73 18.50 -6.79
C PHE A 636 -6.21 17.08 -6.49
N ALA A 637 -7.08 16.52 -7.33
CA ALA A 637 -7.51 15.12 -7.24
C ALA A 637 -6.32 14.15 -7.20
N LYS A 638 -5.21 14.49 -7.84
CA LYS A 638 -3.98 13.69 -7.86
C LYS A 638 -3.25 13.66 -6.51
N PHE A 639 -3.29 14.78 -5.77
CA PHE A 639 -2.71 14.86 -4.42
C PHE A 639 -3.59 14.20 -3.37
N LEU A 640 -4.91 14.18 -3.58
CA LEU A 640 -5.88 13.69 -2.62
C LEU A 640 -6.16 12.18 -2.73
N GLY A 641 -5.70 11.54 -3.82
CA GLY A 641 -6.04 10.15 -4.13
C GLY A 641 -7.52 9.98 -4.50
N GLU A 642 -7.94 8.75 -4.90
CA GLU A 642 -9.27 8.42 -5.47
C GLU A 642 -10.50 8.67 -4.56
N ARG A 643 -10.38 9.44 -3.49
CA ARG A 643 -11.48 9.76 -2.57
C ARG A 643 -12.19 11.08 -2.85
N ILE A 644 -11.99 11.71 -4.00
CA ILE A 644 -12.91 12.75 -4.44
C ILE A 644 -14.17 12.06 -4.92
N ILE A 645 -15.12 11.90 -3.99
CA ILE A 645 -16.48 11.48 -4.31
C ILE A 645 -17.08 12.58 -5.18
N ASN A 646 -17.26 12.31 -6.48
CA ASN A 646 -18.12 13.15 -7.31
C ASN A 646 -19.47 13.23 -6.60
N PRO A 647 -19.95 14.42 -6.21
CA PRO A 647 -21.31 14.52 -5.70
C PRO A 647 -22.23 14.08 -6.83
N ARG A 648 -22.96 13.02 -6.59
CA ARG A 648 -23.97 12.49 -7.51
C ARG A 648 -24.87 13.62 -7.97
N LYS A 649 -25.12 13.62 -9.28
CA LYS A 649 -26.14 14.40 -9.98
C LYS A 649 -27.49 14.39 -9.24
#